data_2e7057afec138a9af4cf14414882d7ba
#
_entry.id   2e7057afec138a9af4cf14414882d7ba
#
_cell.length_a   1.000
_cell.length_b   1.000
_cell.length_c   1.000
_cell.angle_alpha   90.00
_cell.angle_beta   90.00
_cell.angle_gamma   90.00
#
_symmetry.space_group_name_H-M   'P 1'
#
loop_
_entity.id
_entity.type
_entity.pdbx_description
1 polymer ?
#
loop_
_entity_poly.entity_id
_entity_poly.type
_entity_poly.pdbx_seq_one_letter_code
_entity_poly.pdbx_strand_id
1 'polypeptide(L)'
;MKKITLLFSFLIVSLRALAHLGGISGVVYDQSTRLPLKDVTVQLSGTGKAAITNELGQYRFEDLVPARYKIELSHVSFRTQVFEVTVVSDETAFLKTELPTANVELGEVTVSSRRAHDQQLISNLDIRLRPITNSQEILRIVPGLFIGQHAGGGKAEQIFLRGFDIDHGTDIRLTVDGMPVNMVSHAHGQGYADLHFVIPELVNAVDFKKGPYTTDKGNFSTAGWADFRTKDALDKSFVKLEAGQFDTYRAVAGIDLLGQKGREKNQAAYIASEYSFTNSYFDNPQNFNRLNVVGKYHGHITPNTNLTLTGSTFWSKWNHSGQVPDRAVESGLIGFYGSIDPTEGGETSRTNFNAQFVTVTPRNFVIKNQVFYSNYNFELYSNFTFFLEDSLNGDQIRQKERRNLYGYNGSISKESFIGKSSWVTTLGVQYRHDLTRGTALSHTQNRTETLEQYKLGNINELNASIYLDEVVRFTDRFSVNAGVRVDYFRDQYKDLLGQPVNKKHASDAIVSPKLNFYYTFNPNLQLYLNTGKGFHSNDTRVVVPQGGKQILPGAYGSDLGLIFKPFPKMVVNAAAWYLWMQQEFVYVGDAGVVEPSGKSRRHGLDLSVRYQLTKTLYADADFNTAKPRAVGELDGANYLPLAPVFTSAGGLSLQMPGGLNGSLRYRYIANRPANEDNSIVAKGYFVSDMQLNYTKSQYSVGLSVQNLFNTKWKETQFATESRIKGEAEPVEEIHFTPGTPFFAKLGVTLFF
;
A
#
# COMPACT_ATOMS: atom_id res chain seq x y z
N MET A 1 -26.79 66.46 38.40
CA MET A 1 -27.65 65.29 38.14
C MET A 1 -27.57 64.74 36.66
N LYS A 2 -27.20 65.49 35.64
CA LYS A 2 -27.16 64.98 34.28
C LYS A 2 -25.95 64.08 33.93
N LYS A 3 -24.86 64.06 34.74
CA LYS A 3 -23.68 63.18 34.50
C LYS A 3 -23.81 61.77 35.13
N ILE A 4 -24.67 61.56 36.11
CA ILE A 4 -24.90 60.26 36.76
C ILE A 4 -25.89 59.44 35.94
N THR A 5 -26.84 60.04 35.25
CA THR A 5 -27.79 59.33 34.36
C THR A 5 -27.15 58.73 33.13
N LEU A 6 -26.07 59.36 32.60
CA LEU A 6 -25.33 58.85 31.43
C LEU A 6 -24.44 57.64 31.80
N LEU A 7 -23.93 57.58 33.05
CA LEU A 7 -23.11 56.42 33.51
C LEU A 7 -24.00 55.18 33.76
N PHE A 8 -25.24 55.38 34.22
CA PHE A 8 -26.20 54.27 34.42
C PHE A 8 -26.77 53.75 33.09
N SER A 9 -26.93 54.60 32.08
CA SER A 9 -27.30 54.16 30.72
C SER A 9 -26.20 53.38 30.00
N PHE A 10 -24.93 53.67 30.28
CA PHE A 10 -23.78 52.90 29.74
C PHE A 10 -23.58 51.57 30.49
N LEU A 11 -23.97 51.47 31.77
CA LEU A 11 -23.92 50.22 32.54
C LEU A 11 -25.04 49.22 32.19
N ILE A 12 -26.15 49.68 31.65
CA ILE A 12 -27.28 48.84 31.20
C ILE A 12 -27.07 48.32 29.79
N VAL A 13 -26.27 49.00 28.94
CA VAL A 13 -25.93 48.54 27.58
C VAL A 13 -24.80 47.53 27.60
N SER A 14 -24.04 47.36 28.69
CA SER A 14 -23.01 46.33 28.87
C SER A 14 -23.50 45.02 29.50
N LEU A 15 -24.78 44.84 29.75
CA LEU A 15 -25.37 43.50 29.87
C LEU A 15 -25.35 42.88 28.46
N ARG A 16 -24.17 42.42 28.06
CA ARG A 16 -24.10 41.44 26.98
C ARG A 16 -25.08 40.34 27.34
N ALA A 17 -26.10 40.16 26.52
CA ALA A 17 -26.87 38.94 26.54
C ALA A 17 -25.80 37.81 26.46
N LEU A 18 -25.56 37.13 27.57
CA LEU A 18 -24.87 35.83 27.58
C LEU A 18 -25.76 34.97 26.71
N ALA A 19 -25.48 34.94 25.44
CA ALA A 19 -26.11 33.99 24.55
C ALA A 19 -25.73 32.62 25.12
N HIS A 20 -26.64 31.99 25.82
CA HIS A 20 -26.48 30.62 26.26
C HIS A 20 -26.38 29.76 25.01
N LEU A 21 -25.15 29.34 24.70
CA LEU A 21 -24.84 28.57 23.51
C LEU A 21 -25.09 27.09 23.81
N GLY A 22 -25.55 26.36 22.82
CA GLY A 22 -25.69 24.90 22.91
C GLY A 22 -24.67 24.19 22.05
N GLY A 23 -24.81 22.88 21.91
CA GLY A 23 -23.94 22.06 21.09
C GLY A 23 -24.70 20.96 20.35
N ILE A 24 -23.99 20.31 19.43
CA ILE A 24 -24.41 19.08 18.78
C ILE A 24 -23.29 18.08 18.89
N SER A 25 -23.58 16.86 19.32
CA SER A 25 -22.67 15.73 19.29
C SER A 25 -23.35 14.52 18.65
N GLY A 26 -22.59 13.58 18.13
CA GLY A 26 -23.20 12.38 17.59
C GLY A 26 -22.19 11.30 17.27
N VAL A 27 -22.74 10.14 16.90
CA VAL A 27 -21.96 8.99 16.44
C VAL A 27 -22.58 8.47 15.14
N VAL A 28 -21.74 8.22 14.16
CA VAL A 28 -22.15 7.71 12.86
C VAL A 28 -21.74 6.23 12.76
N TYR A 29 -22.64 5.40 12.29
CA TYR A 29 -22.46 3.95 12.13
C TYR A 29 -22.66 3.54 10.67
N ASP A 30 -21.99 2.48 10.26
CA ASP A 30 -22.33 1.72 9.05
C ASP A 30 -23.62 0.93 9.29
N GLN A 31 -24.61 1.10 8.42
CA GLN A 31 -25.90 0.43 8.55
C GLN A 31 -25.80 -1.10 8.46
N SER A 32 -24.83 -1.62 7.65
CA SER A 32 -24.69 -3.07 7.41
C SER A 32 -23.96 -3.77 8.56
N THR A 33 -22.84 -3.20 9.00
CA THR A 33 -21.99 -3.79 10.03
C THR A 33 -22.33 -3.33 11.44
N ARG A 34 -23.05 -2.21 11.60
CA ARG A 34 -23.32 -1.51 12.88
C ARG A 34 -22.06 -1.03 13.59
N LEU A 35 -20.91 -1.03 12.92
CA LEU A 35 -19.68 -0.50 13.47
C LEU A 35 -19.59 1.02 13.28
N PRO A 36 -18.92 1.75 14.19
CA PRO A 36 -18.69 3.19 14.06
C PRO A 36 -17.93 3.53 12.78
N LEU A 37 -18.36 4.59 12.09
CA LEU A 37 -17.73 5.09 10.87
C LEU A 37 -16.86 6.30 11.18
N LYS A 38 -15.55 6.14 10.96
CA LYS A 38 -14.59 7.24 10.93
C LYS A 38 -14.59 7.96 9.57
N ASP A 39 -14.00 9.14 9.54
CA ASP A 39 -13.76 9.93 8.32
C ASP A 39 -15.06 10.40 7.62
N VAL A 40 -16.22 10.34 8.28
CA VAL A 40 -17.46 10.93 7.79
C VAL A 40 -17.38 12.45 7.94
N THR A 41 -17.58 13.16 6.84
CA THR A 41 -17.72 14.62 6.89
C THR A 41 -19.11 14.97 7.38
N VAL A 42 -19.18 15.73 8.46
CA VAL A 42 -20.41 16.24 9.07
C VAL A 42 -20.44 17.75 8.87
N GLN A 43 -21.37 18.25 8.08
CA GLN A 43 -21.46 19.68 7.75
C GLN A 43 -22.74 20.28 8.30
N LEU A 44 -22.65 21.42 9.00
CA LEU A 44 -23.79 22.23 9.38
C LEU A 44 -24.14 23.19 8.26
N SER A 45 -25.21 22.90 7.52
CA SER A 45 -25.64 23.69 6.37
C SER A 45 -25.88 25.16 6.76
N GLY A 46 -25.38 26.08 5.94
CA GLY A 46 -25.56 27.53 6.13
C GLY A 46 -24.66 28.18 7.20
N THR A 47 -23.82 27.44 7.91
CA THR A 47 -22.94 27.99 8.97
C THR A 47 -21.46 28.02 8.63
N GLY A 48 -21.05 27.28 7.61
CA GLY A 48 -19.63 27.04 7.30
C GLY A 48 -18.92 26.10 8.29
N LYS A 49 -19.58 25.68 9.39
CA LYS A 49 -18.99 24.72 10.35
C LYS A 49 -19.09 23.29 9.82
N ALA A 50 -17.99 22.55 9.89
CA ALA A 50 -17.96 21.12 9.61
C ALA A 50 -17.00 20.41 10.58
N ALA A 51 -17.26 19.12 10.81
CA ALA A 51 -16.43 18.22 11.59
C ALA A 51 -16.21 16.93 10.80
N ILE A 52 -15.19 16.16 11.18
CA ILE A 52 -14.95 14.82 10.66
C ILE A 52 -15.07 13.84 11.81
N THR A 53 -15.77 12.71 11.61
CA THR A 53 -15.88 11.70 12.66
C THR A 53 -14.51 11.08 12.98
N ASN A 54 -14.27 10.91 14.29
CA ASN A 54 -13.05 10.28 14.80
C ASN A 54 -13.08 8.74 14.63
N GLU A 55 -12.08 8.05 15.13
CA GLU A 55 -11.95 6.59 15.08
C GLU A 55 -13.11 5.81 15.76
N LEU A 56 -13.90 6.47 16.60
CA LEU A 56 -15.11 5.92 17.23
C LEU A 56 -16.40 6.41 16.55
N GLY A 57 -16.29 7.00 15.36
CA GLY A 57 -17.42 7.54 14.63
C GLY A 57 -18.02 8.81 15.25
N GLN A 58 -17.37 9.41 16.24
CA GLN A 58 -17.90 10.54 17.02
C GLN A 58 -17.55 11.87 16.36
N TYR A 59 -18.49 12.82 16.44
CA TYR A 59 -18.28 14.22 16.07
C TYR A 59 -18.90 15.15 17.08
N ARG A 60 -18.46 16.44 17.12
CA ARG A 60 -18.98 17.44 18.04
C ARG A 60 -18.88 18.85 17.43
N PHE A 61 -19.92 19.64 17.68
CA PHE A 61 -19.94 21.07 17.44
C PHE A 61 -20.29 21.75 18.76
N GLU A 62 -19.52 22.75 19.12
CA GLU A 62 -19.72 23.59 20.31
C GLU A 62 -20.04 25.01 19.88
N ASP A 63 -20.49 25.81 20.82
CA ASP A 63 -20.79 27.24 20.65
C ASP A 63 -21.76 27.52 19.48
N LEU A 64 -22.89 26.81 19.50
CA LEU A 64 -23.97 26.99 18.55
C LEU A 64 -25.07 27.83 19.16
N VAL A 65 -25.55 28.82 18.41
CA VAL A 65 -26.74 29.59 18.79
C VAL A 65 -27.96 28.66 18.78
N PRO A 66 -28.85 28.73 19.76
CA PRO A 66 -30.09 27.96 19.74
C PRO A 66 -30.89 28.17 18.46
N ALA A 67 -31.03 27.12 17.67
CA ALA A 67 -31.71 27.13 16.36
C ALA A 67 -31.93 25.70 15.85
N ARG A 68 -32.69 25.56 14.75
CA ARG A 68 -32.74 24.34 13.97
C ARG A 68 -31.61 24.35 12.95
N TYR A 69 -30.81 23.29 12.96
CA TYR A 69 -29.69 23.06 12.03
C TYR A 69 -29.97 21.88 11.12
N LYS A 70 -29.58 22.00 9.88
CA LYS A 70 -29.48 20.86 8.95
C LYS A 70 -28.05 20.33 8.99
N ILE A 71 -27.92 19.04 9.30
CA ILE A 71 -26.65 18.32 9.34
C ILE A 71 -26.60 17.41 8.13
N GLU A 72 -25.61 17.61 7.28
CA GLU A 72 -25.30 16.75 6.16
C GLU A 72 -24.15 15.82 6.54
N LEU A 73 -24.34 14.51 6.39
CA LEU A 73 -23.36 13.46 6.62
C LEU A 73 -22.97 12.88 5.29
N SER A 74 -21.69 13.01 4.90
CA SER A 74 -21.18 12.53 3.63
C SER A 74 -19.91 11.69 3.82
N HIS A 75 -19.84 10.58 3.10
CA HIS A 75 -18.67 9.71 3.04
C HIS A 75 -18.63 9.02 1.67
N VAL A 76 -17.45 8.86 1.08
CA VAL A 76 -17.26 8.33 -0.28
C VAL A 76 -17.89 6.95 -0.52
N SER A 77 -18.00 6.14 0.52
CA SER A 77 -18.53 4.77 0.46
C SER A 77 -19.98 4.64 0.90
N PHE A 78 -20.61 5.74 1.32
CA PHE A 78 -21.94 5.72 1.90
C PHE A 78 -22.81 6.79 1.29
N ARG A 79 -24.14 6.57 1.28
CA ARG A 79 -25.11 7.54 0.78
C ARG A 79 -25.13 8.75 1.69
N THR A 80 -24.96 9.93 1.11
CA THR A 80 -25.14 11.20 1.81
C THR A 80 -26.54 11.27 2.42
N GLN A 81 -26.61 11.66 3.70
CA GLN A 81 -27.87 11.86 4.41
C GLN A 81 -27.92 13.22 5.08
N VAL A 82 -29.12 13.77 5.16
CA VAL A 82 -29.40 15.07 5.80
C VAL A 82 -30.39 14.89 6.93
N PHE A 83 -30.05 15.42 8.11
CA PHE A 83 -30.87 15.37 9.31
C PHE A 83 -31.14 16.78 9.84
N GLU A 84 -32.26 16.98 10.49
CA GLU A 84 -32.55 18.21 11.21
C GLU A 84 -32.37 17.99 12.73
N VAL A 85 -31.65 18.91 13.38
CA VAL A 85 -31.36 18.87 14.80
C VAL A 85 -31.68 20.24 15.41
N THR A 86 -32.40 20.25 16.51
CA THR A 86 -32.68 21.48 17.28
C THR A 86 -31.65 21.61 18.39
N VAL A 87 -30.96 22.74 18.43
CA VAL A 87 -30.05 23.12 19.51
C VAL A 87 -30.82 24.00 20.50
N VAL A 88 -30.75 23.64 21.78
CA VAL A 88 -31.30 24.37 22.89
C VAL A 88 -30.17 24.99 23.71
N SER A 89 -30.42 26.10 24.39
CA SER A 89 -29.46 26.77 25.27
C SER A 89 -28.93 25.82 26.35
N ASP A 90 -27.59 25.86 26.55
CA ASP A 90 -26.88 25.08 27.58
C ASP A 90 -26.99 23.55 27.44
N GLU A 91 -27.54 23.06 26.33
CA GLU A 91 -27.67 21.63 26.06
C GLU A 91 -26.84 21.19 24.83
N THR A 92 -26.39 19.96 24.86
CA THR A 92 -25.78 19.32 23.70
C THR A 92 -26.74 18.27 23.16
N ALA A 93 -27.32 18.53 21.98
CA ALA A 93 -28.15 17.57 21.28
C ALA A 93 -27.29 16.38 20.81
N PHE A 94 -27.74 15.15 21.08
CA PHE A 94 -27.06 13.94 20.68
C PHE A 94 -27.77 13.25 19.51
N LEU A 95 -27.04 12.95 18.44
CA LEU A 95 -27.56 12.31 17.24
C LEU A 95 -26.83 10.98 16.97
N LYS A 96 -27.59 9.88 16.98
CA LYS A 96 -27.11 8.57 16.52
C LYS A 96 -27.63 8.34 15.11
N THR A 97 -26.72 8.15 14.16
CA THR A 97 -27.06 7.99 12.74
C THR A 97 -26.42 6.76 12.13
N GLU A 98 -27.09 6.17 11.13
CA GLU A 98 -26.60 5.03 10.37
C GLU A 98 -26.56 5.42 8.90
N LEU A 99 -25.41 5.22 8.23
CA LEU A 99 -25.28 5.48 6.81
C LEU A 99 -25.39 4.17 6.01
N PRO A 100 -26.31 4.09 5.05
CA PRO A 100 -26.37 2.97 4.13
C PRO A 100 -25.22 3.06 3.11
N THR A 101 -24.65 1.93 2.72
CA THR A 101 -23.68 1.87 1.64
C THR A 101 -24.30 2.42 0.34
N ALA A 102 -23.52 3.17 -0.41
CA ALA A 102 -23.96 3.76 -1.67
C ALA A 102 -23.22 3.14 -2.86
N ASN A 103 -23.85 3.17 -4.03
CA ASN A 103 -23.09 3.17 -5.26
C ASN A 103 -22.28 4.44 -5.34
N VAL A 104 -21.07 4.36 -5.90
CA VAL A 104 -20.18 5.52 -6.00
C VAL A 104 -20.81 6.57 -6.90
N GLU A 105 -21.06 7.78 -6.36
CA GLU A 105 -21.50 8.94 -7.12
C GLU A 105 -20.43 10.03 -7.07
N LEU A 106 -19.67 10.22 -8.16
CA LEU A 106 -18.63 11.25 -8.25
C LEU A 106 -19.19 12.67 -8.14
N GLY A 107 -20.49 12.84 -8.41
CA GLY A 107 -21.18 14.14 -8.29
C GLY A 107 -21.17 14.71 -6.88
N GLU A 108 -21.21 13.88 -5.86
CA GLU A 108 -21.27 14.28 -4.44
C GLU A 108 -19.91 14.58 -3.83
N VAL A 109 -18.81 14.29 -4.54
CA VAL A 109 -17.45 14.52 -4.06
C VAL A 109 -17.13 16.00 -4.09
N THR A 110 -16.77 16.58 -2.94
CA THR A 110 -16.30 17.95 -2.81
C THR A 110 -14.81 17.98 -2.53
N VAL A 111 -14.04 18.74 -3.30
CA VAL A 111 -12.63 19.01 -3.03
C VAL A 111 -12.53 20.01 -1.90
N SER A 112 -11.87 19.68 -0.79
CA SER A 112 -11.78 20.58 0.35
C SER A 112 -10.42 20.47 1.06
N SER A 113 -9.94 21.60 1.60
CA SER A 113 -8.71 21.65 2.41
C SER A 113 -8.82 20.85 3.72
N ARG A 114 -10.04 20.43 4.11
CA ARG A 114 -10.28 19.60 5.30
C ARG A 114 -9.91 18.14 5.07
N ARG A 115 -9.83 17.71 3.81
CA ARG A 115 -9.37 16.38 3.44
C ARG A 115 -7.93 16.48 2.90
N ALA A 116 -6.93 16.38 3.78
CA ALA A 116 -5.57 16.07 3.35
C ALA A 116 -5.46 14.68 2.66
N HIS A 117 -6.62 14.03 2.39
CA HIS A 117 -6.77 12.63 2.02
C HIS A 117 -7.62 12.42 0.77
N ASP A 118 -7.63 13.39 -0.17
CA ASP A 118 -8.37 13.21 -1.43
C ASP A 118 -7.85 12.03 -2.28
N GLN A 119 -6.65 11.53 -1.99
CA GLN A 119 -6.13 10.29 -2.58
C GLN A 119 -6.86 9.02 -2.07
N GLN A 120 -7.41 9.03 -0.85
CA GLN A 120 -8.28 7.95 -0.34
C GLN A 120 -9.56 7.79 -1.16
N LEU A 121 -10.08 8.87 -1.70
CA LEU A 121 -11.26 8.85 -2.57
C LEU A 121 -11.02 8.00 -3.81
N ILE A 122 -9.87 8.19 -4.46
CA ILE A 122 -9.49 7.46 -5.67
C ILE A 122 -9.34 5.97 -5.35
N SER A 123 -8.66 5.63 -4.25
CA SER A 123 -8.46 4.22 -3.86
C SER A 123 -9.77 3.50 -3.51
N ASN A 124 -10.67 4.15 -2.80
CA ASN A 124 -11.98 3.55 -2.47
C ASN A 124 -12.86 3.33 -3.71
N LEU A 125 -12.77 4.25 -4.67
CA LEU A 125 -13.44 4.10 -5.96
C LEU A 125 -12.84 2.93 -6.74
N ASP A 126 -11.52 2.86 -6.82
CA ASP A 126 -10.80 1.82 -7.55
C ASP A 126 -11.02 0.43 -6.97
N ILE A 127 -11.03 0.26 -5.63
CA ILE A 127 -11.35 -1.03 -4.98
C ILE A 127 -12.73 -1.54 -5.42
N ARG A 128 -13.70 -0.67 -5.54
CA ARG A 128 -15.07 -1.04 -5.94
C ARG A 128 -15.22 -1.33 -7.43
N LEU A 129 -14.45 -0.65 -8.26
CA LEU A 129 -14.54 -0.71 -9.72
C LEU A 129 -13.54 -1.67 -10.36
N ARG A 130 -12.43 -1.96 -9.67
CA ARG A 130 -11.35 -2.83 -10.17
C ARG A 130 -11.37 -4.14 -9.40
N PRO A 131 -11.79 -5.23 -10.02
CA PRO A 131 -11.76 -6.52 -9.35
C PRO A 131 -10.32 -6.97 -9.11
N ILE A 132 -10.06 -7.39 -7.89
CA ILE A 132 -8.80 -7.99 -7.45
C ILE A 132 -8.97 -9.49 -7.51
N THR A 133 -8.12 -10.16 -8.27
CA THR A 133 -8.22 -11.61 -8.49
C THR A 133 -7.19 -12.42 -7.72
N ASN A 134 -6.11 -11.79 -7.28
CA ASN A 134 -5.10 -12.39 -6.42
C ASN A 134 -4.52 -11.36 -5.43
N SER A 135 -3.77 -11.82 -4.43
CA SER A 135 -3.25 -10.99 -3.36
C SER A 135 -2.24 -9.94 -3.82
N GLN A 136 -1.43 -10.25 -4.82
CA GLN A 136 -0.41 -9.31 -5.32
C GLN A 136 -1.04 -8.20 -6.16
N GLU A 137 -2.14 -8.48 -6.87
CA GLU A 137 -2.87 -7.48 -7.66
C GLU A 137 -3.47 -6.34 -6.83
N ILE A 138 -3.55 -6.50 -5.50
CA ILE A 138 -3.94 -5.42 -4.58
C ILE A 138 -3.08 -4.17 -4.79
N LEU A 139 -1.80 -4.33 -5.11
CA LEU A 139 -0.88 -3.23 -5.41
C LEU A 139 -1.33 -2.38 -6.61
N ARG A 140 -2.02 -2.97 -7.59
CA ARG A 140 -2.53 -2.26 -8.78
C ARG A 140 -3.63 -1.24 -8.47
N ILE A 141 -4.14 -1.20 -7.24
CA ILE A 141 -5.08 -0.16 -6.79
C ILE A 141 -4.38 1.21 -6.69
N VAL A 142 -3.08 1.22 -6.38
CA VAL A 142 -2.30 2.46 -6.29
C VAL A 142 -2.08 3.03 -7.71
N PRO A 143 -2.58 4.24 -8.03
CA PRO A 143 -2.47 4.81 -9.36
C PRO A 143 -1.02 4.95 -9.83
N GLY A 144 -0.71 4.39 -11.00
CA GLY A 144 0.63 4.43 -11.60
C GLY A 144 1.62 3.44 -11.01
N LEU A 145 1.20 2.59 -10.08
CA LEU A 145 1.99 1.46 -9.63
C LEU A 145 1.77 0.28 -10.58
N PHE A 146 2.86 -0.30 -11.06
CA PHE A 146 2.90 -1.51 -11.86
C PHE A 146 3.59 -2.62 -11.09
N ILE A 147 3.19 -3.84 -11.34
CA ILE A 147 3.85 -5.02 -10.81
C ILE A 147 4.18 -5.97 -11.96
N GLY A 148 5.26 -6.70 -11.81
CA GLY A 148 5.67 -7.77 -12.72
C GLY A 148 6.01 -9.02 -11.93
N GLN A 149 5.54 -10.17 -12.40
CA GLN A 149 5.79 -11.44 -11.76
C GLN A 149 7.21 -11.95 -12.10
N HIS A 150 7.95 -12.33 -11.09
CA HIS A 150 9.25 -12.98 -11.25
C HIS A 150 9.09 -14.49 -11.40
N ALA A 151 9.19 -15.01 -12.60
CA ALA A 151 9.44 -16.42 -12.91
C ALA A 151 8.55 -17.45 -12.18
N GLY A 152 7.45 -17.02 -11.56
CA GLY A 152 6.52 -17.92 -10.87
C GLY A 152 5.81 -17.28 -9.68
N GLY A 153 4.60 -17.76 -9.40
CA GLY A 153 3.60 -17.13 -8.55
C GLY A 153 3.86 -17.15 -7.03
N GLY A 154 5.03 -17.54 -6.54
CA GLY A 154 5.29 -17.66 -5.10
C GLY A 154 6.27 -16.65 -4.52
N LYS A 155 6.90 -15.81 -5.37
CA LYS A 155 7.79 -14.72 -4.95
C LYS A 155 7.04 -13.40 -4.81
N ALA A 156 7.62 -12.41 -4.12
CA ALA A 156 7.18 -11.03 -4.21
C ALA A 156 7.34 -10.51 -5.64
N GLU A 157 6.45 -9.62 -6.04
CA GLU A 157 6.45 -9.00 -7.36
C GLU A 157 7.54 -7.94 -7.48
N GLN A 158 8.07 -7.74 -8.71
CA GLN A 158 8.78 -6.52 -9.06
C GLN A 158 7.79 -5.36 -9.10
N ILE A 159 8.14 -4.25 -8.47
CA ILE A 159 7.24 -3.10 -8.32
C ILE A 159 7.84 -1.91 -9.07
N PHE A 160 7.02 -1.23 -9.87
CA PHE A 160 7.42 -0.03 -10.59
C PHE A 160 6.57 1.15 -10.13
N LEU A 161 7.22 2.23 -9.73
CA LEU A 161 6.55 3.47 -9.32
C LEU A 161 7.45 4.68 -9.56
N ARG A 162 6.98 5.71 -10.29
CA ARG A 162 7.70 6.99 -10.51
C ARG A 162 9.15 6.82 -11.01
N GLY A 163 9.35 5.93 -11.98
CA GLY A 163 10.68 5.69 -12.54
C GLY A 163 11.63 4.96 -11.58
N PHE A 164 11.09 4.32 -10.54
CA PHE A 164 11.80 3.29 -9.79
C PHE A 164 11.50 1.92 -10.38
N ASP A 165 12.52 1.13 -10.50
CA ASP A 165 12.46 -0.32 -10.44
C ASP A 165 12.70 -0.70 -8.98
N ILE A 166 11.62 -1.01 -8.28
CA ILE A 166 11.65 -1.41 -6.88
C ILE A 166 11.66 -2.92 -6.86
N ASP A 167 12.83 -3.51 -7.00
CA ASP A 167 12.92 -4.95 -6.90
C ASP A 167 12.47 -5.37 -5.49
N HIS A 168 11.29 -5.95 -5.42
CA HIS A 168 10.65 -6.49 -4.22
C HIS A 168 10.28 -5.52 -3.07
N GLY A 169 10.58 -4.20 -3.11
CA GLY A 169 10.02 -3.26 -2.14
C GLY A 169 10.96 -2.24 -1.48
N THR A 170 12.17 -2.01 -2.00
CA THR A 170 13.19 -1.13 -1.38
C THR A 170 12.79 0.33 -1.18
N ASP A 171 11.89 0.87 -1.99
CA ASP A 171 11.54 2.30 -2.03
C ASP A 171 10.06 2.58 -1.86
N ILE A 172 9.26 1.56 -1.63
CA ILE A 172 7.85 1.67 -1.27
C ILE A 172 7.58 0.99 0.08
N ARG A 173 7.04 1.74 1.04
CA ARG A 173 6.62 1.17 2.32
C ARG A 173 5.23 0.56 2.19
N LEU A 174 5.13 -0.73 2.41
CA LEU A 174 3.85 -1.46 2.42
C LEU A 174 3.50 -1.92 3.84
N THR A 175 2.24 -1.73 4.22
CA THR A 175 1.70 -2.18 5.49
C THR A 175 0.33 -2.85 5.29
N VAL A 176 -0.01 -3.80 6.15
CA VAL A 176 -1.35 -4.42 6.25
C VAL A 176 -1.82 -4.26 7.68
N ASP A 177 -2.94 -3.56 7.88
CA ASP A 177 -3.45 -3.18 9.22
C ASP A 177 -2.35 -2.57 10.10
N GLY A 178 -1.47 -1.73 9.52
CA GLY A 178 -0.35 -1.06 10.19
C GLY A 178 0.87 -1.95 10.47
N MET A 179 0.82 -3.25 10.21
CA MET A 179 1.99 -4.15 10.28
C MET A 179 2.85 -4.01 9.02
N PRO A 180 4.18 -3.92 9.12
CA PRO A 180 5.06 -3.84 7.97
C PRO A 180 5.04 -5.13 7.16
N VAL A 181 4.97 -4.98 5.83
CA VAL A 181 5.16 -6.06 4.85
C VAL A 181 6.64 -6.20 4.52
N ASN A 182 7.32 -5.08 4.28
CA ASN A 182 8.74 -5.05 3.90
C ASN A 182 9.64 -5.68 4.97
N MET A 183 10.55 -6.56 4.54
CA MET A 183 11.64 -7.11 5.34
C MET A 183 12.90 -6.27 5.13
N VAL A 184 13.55 -5.79 6.21
CA VAL A 184 14.66 -4.83 6.11
C VAL A 184 15.83 -5.45 5.35
N SER A 185 16.58 -6.36 5.94
CA SER A 185 17.55 -7.19 5.23
C SER A 185 16.95 -8.57 5.00
N HIS A 186 16.80 -8.99 3.78
CA HIS A 186 16.16 -10.27 3.44
C HIS A 186 17.11 -11.16 2.63
N ALA A 187 17.00 -12.47 2.76
CA ALA A 187 17.88 -13.41 2.07
C ALA A 187 17.87 -13.26 0.55
N HIS A 188 16.75 -12.87 -0.04
CA HIS A 188 16.61 -12.65 -1.48
C HIS A 188 16.98 -11.21 -1.88
N GLY A 189 16.61 -10.22 -1.11
CA GLY A 189 16.88 -8.81 -1.40
C GLY A 189 16.29 -7.91 -0.34
N GLN A 190 16.93 -6.80 -0.05
CA GLN A 190 16.46 -5.84 0.97
C GLN A 190 15.07 -5.29 0.59
N GLY A 191 14.27 -4.99 1.62
CA GLY A 191 12.94 -4.43 1.44
C GLY A 191 11.85 -5.42 0.98
N TYR A 192 12.19 -6.69 0.79
CA TYR A 192 11.30 -7.73 0.27
C TYR A 192 9.88 -7.67 0.83
N ALA A 193 8.88 -7.51 -0.03
CA ALA A 193 7.50 -7.20 0.34
C ALA A 193 6.52 -8.17 -0.32
N ASP A 194 6.28 -9.29 0.33
CA ASP A 194 5.34 -10.34 -0.09
C ASP A 194 3.96 -10.12 0.53
N LEU A 195 2.92 -10.02 -0.32
CA LEU A 195 1.51 -9.88 0.06
C LEU A 195 0.71 -11.18 -0.04
N HIS A 196 1.33 -12.33 -0.30
CA HIS A 196 0.63 -13.62 -0.45
C HIS A 196 -0.18 -14.05 0.80
N PHE A 197 0.13 -13.49 1.97
CA PHE A 197 -0.61 -13.72 3.21
C PHE A 197 -1.94 -12.95 3.32
N VAL A 198 -2.28 -12.11 2.34
CA VAL A 198 -3.51 -11.33 2.33
C VAL A 198 -4.58 -12.03 1.50
N ILE A 199 -5.78 -12.19 2.06
CA ILE A 199 -6.96 -12.64 1.31
C ILE A 199 -7.62 -11.42 0.67
N PRO A 200 -7.68 -11.29 -0.66
CA PRO A 200 -8.16 -10.08 -1.35
C PRO A 200 -9.58 -9.66 -0.95
N GLU A 201 -10.49 -10.62 -0.73
CA GLU A 201 -11.88 -10.38 -0.36
C GLU A 201 -12.04 -9.67 0.99
N LEU A 202 -10.99 -9.71 1.82
CA LEU A 202 -10.97 -9.04 3.11
C LEU A 202 -10.43 -7.61 3.07
N VAL A 203 -9.83 -7.17 1.96
CA VAL A 203 -9.34 -5.79 1.84
C VAL A 203 -10.53 -4.84 1.72
N ASN A 204 -10.60 -3.88 2.64
CA ASN A 204 -11.66 -2.88 2.71
C ASN A 204 -11.24 -1.53 2.14
N ALA A 205 -10.00 -1.13 2.40
CA ALA A 205 -9.48 0.17 1.97
C ALA A 205 -7.97 0.08 1.71
N VAL A 206 -7.48 0.97 0.85
CA VAL A 206 -6.05 1.20 0.63
C VAL A 206 -5.78 2.69 0.78
N ASP A 207 -4.97 3.04 1.77
CA ASP A 207 -4.44 4.38 1.91
C ASP A 207 -3.07 4.43 1.26
N PHE A 208 -2.78 5.44 0.45
CA PHE A 208 -1.48 5.57 -0.18
C PHE A 208 -1.10 7.03 -0.39
N LYS A 209 0.19 7.30 -0.53
CA LYS A 209 0.72 8.57 -1.03
C LYS A 209 2.03 8.32 -1.75
N LYS A 210 2.24 9.00 -2.87
CA LYS A 210 3.51 8.98 -3.60
C LYS A 210 4.46 9.99 -2.99
N GLY A 211 5.76 9.66 -2.93
CA GLY A 211 6.81 10.50 -2.39
C GLY A 211 6.93 10.52 -0.86
N PRO A 212 7.99 11.11 -0.33
CA PRO A 212 8.39 11.04 1.08
C PRO A 212 7.74 12.13 1.96
N TYR A 213 6.43 12.40 1.84
CA TYR A 213 5.78 13.58 2.41
C TYR A 213 4.97 13.34 3.68
N THR A 214 4.88 12.11 4.15
CA THR A 214 4.04 11.72 5.29
C THR A 214 4.90 11.46 6.52
N THR A 215 4.61 12.13 7.64
CA THR A 215 5.48 12.19 8.82
C THR A 215 5.59 10.86 9.57
N ASP A 216 4.49 10.10 9.70
CA ASP A 216 4.49 8.79 10.37
C ASP A 216 5.10 7.66 9.53
N LYS A 217 5.43 7.92 8.26
CA LYS A 217 6.06 6.95 7.34
C LYS A 217 7.57 7.20 7.31
N GLY A 218 8.34 6.22 7.79
CA GLY A 218 9.80 6.26 7.85
C GLY A 218 10.46 5.45 6.74
N ASN A 219 11.16 4.39 7.12
CA ASN A 219 11.93 3.53 6.22
C ASN A 219 11.13 3.06 4.99
N PHE A 220 11.79 3.01 3.82
CA PHE A 220 11.25 2.60 2.51
C PHE A 220 10.16 3.52 1.90
N SER A 221 9.90 4.70 2.44
CA SER A 221 8.87 5.59 1.91
C SER A 221 9.40 6.66 0.95
N THR A 222 10.41 6.37 0.14
CA THR A 222 11.06 7.30 -0.80
C THR A 222 10.23 7.52 -2.05
N ALA A 223 9.80 6.47 -2.75
CA ALA A 223 8.86 6.54 -3.87
C ALA A 223 7.41 6.75 -3.40
N GLY A 224 7.09 6.23 -2.21
CA GLY A 224 5.76 6.31 -1.63
C GLY A 224 5.47 5.27 -0.57
N TRP A 225 4.20 5.16 -0.22
CA TRP A 225 3.72 4.14 0.72
C TRP A 225 2.28 3.73 0.38
N ALA A 226 1.92 2.51 0.77
CA ALA A 226 0.53 2.03 0.76
C ALA A 226 0.24 1.23 2.03
N ASP A 227 -0.92 1.48 2.63
CA ASP A 227 -1.45 0.79 3.81
C ASP A 227 -2.78 0.10 3.44
N PHE A 228 -2.78 -1.23 3.46
CA PHE A 228 -3.94 -2.06 3.18
C PHE A 228 -4.68 -2.34 4.47
N ARG A 229 -5.93 -1.93 4.53
CA ARG A 229 -6.80 -2.17 5.68
C ARG A 229 -7.78 -3.29 5.38
N THR A 230 -7.79 -4.31 6.23
CA THR A 230 -8.76 -5.40 6.13
C THR A 230 -10.07 -5.03 6.82
N LYS A 231 -11.17 -5.68 6.42
CA LYS A 231 -12.50 -5.50 7.00
C LYS A 231 -12.48 -5.73 8.51
N ASP A 232 -13.15 -4.88 9.27
CA ASP A 232 -13.35 -5.08 10.71
C ASP A 232 -14.55 -6.00 10.99
N ALA A 233 -15.48 -6.13 10.05
CA ALA A 233 -16.61 -7.05 10.08
C ALA A 233 -16.91 -7.57 8.66
N LEU A 234 -17.43 -8.77 8.55
CA LEU A 234 -18.03 -9.27 7.31
C LEU A 234 -19.48 -8.80 7.21
N ASP A 235 -19.90 -8.34 6.03
CA ASP A 235 -21.31 -8.00 5.78
C ASP A 235 -22.19 -9.26 5.89
N LYS A 236 -21.69 -10.37 5.37
CA LYS A 236 -22.27 -11.72 5.40
C LYS A 236 -21.16 -12.76 5.44
N SER A 237 -21.46 -13.91 6.00
CA SER A 237 -20.65 -15.11 5.78
C SER A 237 -20.70 -15.50 4.30
N PHE A 238 -19.60 -16.06 3.79
CA PHE A 238 -19.52 -16.45 2.38
C PHE A 238 -18.62 -17.67 2.15
N VAL A 239 -18.90 -18.37 1.08
CA VAL A 239 -18.01 -19.38 0.47
C VAL A 239 -17.87 -19.03 -0.99
N LYS A 240 -16.64 -18.97 -1.50
CA LYS A 240 -16.30 -18.70 -2.89
C LYS A 240 -15.46 -19.83 -3.45
N LEU A 241 -15.85 -20.36 -4.59
CA LEU A 241 -15.10 -21.36 -5.34
C LEU A 241 -14.77 -20.80 -6.72
N GLU A 242 -13.53 -20.99 -7.15
CA GLU A 242 -13.06 -20.56 -8.46
C GLU A 242 -12.36 -21.74 -9.17
N ALA A 243 -12.58 -21.87 -10.47
CA ALA A 243 -11.89 -22.80 -11.36
C ALA A 243 -11.49 -22.10 -12.66
N GLY A 244 -10.30 -22.38 -13.16
CA GLY A 244 -9.76 -21.74 -14.35
C GLY A 244 -8.84 -22.66 -15.15
N GLN A 245 -8.29 -22.12 -16.23
CA GLN A 245 -7.29 -22.81 -17.04
C GLN A 245 -6.04 -23.13 -16.22
N PHE A 246 -5.20 -24.01 -16.75
CA PHE A 246 -3.91 -24.41 -16.15
C PHE A 246 -4.06 -24.99 -14.75
N ASP A 247 -5.09 -25.82 -14.55
CA ASP A 247 -5.41 -26.47 -13.28
C ASP A 247 -5.52 -25.48 -12.11
N THR A 248 -6.10 -24.30 -12.39
CA THR A 248 -6.23 -23.26 -11.37
C THR A 248 -7.53 -23.46 -10.58
N TYR A 249 -7.39 -23.70 -9.28
CA TYR A 249 -8.49 -23.83 -8.34
C TYR A 249 -8.28 -22.94 -7.13
N ARG A 250 -9.34 -22.30 -6.65
CA ARG A 250 -9.30 -21.51 -5.43
C ARG A 250 -10.59 -21.65 -4.64
N ALA A 251 -10.46 -21.86 -3.34
CA ALA A 251 -11.56 -21.87 -2.39
C ALA A 251 -11.31 -20.81 -1.31
N VAL A 252 -12.30 -19.98 -1.03
CA VAL A 252 -12.26 -18.98 0.03
C VAL A 252 -13.52 -19.09 0.86
N ALA A 253 -13.40 -19.05 2.18
CA ALA A 253 -14.52 -18.98 3.10
C ALA A 253 -14.31 -17.86 4.11
N GLY A 254 -15.37 -17.14 4.43
CA GLY A 254 -15.39 -16.15 5.50
C GLY A 254 -16.66 -16.32 6.33
N ILE A 255 -16.50 -16.48 7.65
CA ILE A 255 -17.60 -16.79 8.56
C ILE A 255 -17.66 -15.70 9.64
N ASP A 256 -18.80 -14.99 9.71
CA ASP A 256 -19.12 -14.07 10.81
C ASP A 256 -19.47 -14.90 12.06
N LEU A 257 -18.69 -14.72 13.12
CA LEU A 257 -18.80 -15.53 14.35
C LEU A 257 -19.78 -14.95 15.38
N LEU A 258 -20.03 -13.64 15.34
CA LEU A 258 -20.85 -12.96 16.36
C LEU A 258 -22.24 -12.58 15.83
N GLY A 259 -22.39 -12.44 14.52
CA GLY A 259 -23.67 -12.13 13.88
C GLY A 259 -24.31 -10.84 14.42
N GLN A 260 -25.64 -10.80 14.41
CA GLN A 260 -26.41 -9.64 14.83
C GLN A 260 -26.22 -9.30 16.33
N LYS A 261 -26.10 -10.29 17.21
CA LYS A 261 -25.91 -10.09 18.65
C LYS A 261 -24.61 -9.35 18.98
N GLY A 262 -23.54 -9.61 18.22
CA GLY A 262 -22.29 -8.88 18.34
C GLY A 262 -22.45 -7.44 17.85
N ARG A 263 -23.08 -7.26 16.70
CA ARG A 263 -23.33 -5.93 16.09
C ARG A 263 -24.14 -5.00 17.01
N GLU A 264 -25.13 -5.51 17.72
CA GLU A 264 -25.90 -4.75 18.71
C GLU A 264 -25.04 -4.22 19.86
N LYS A 265 -23.91 -4.88 20.13
CA LYS A 265 -22.90 -4.49 21.13
C LYS A 265 -21.70 -3.75 20.52
N ASN A 266 -21.77 -3.35 19.25
CA ASN A 266 -20.66 -2.78 18.47
C ASN A 266 -19.43 -3.70 18.48
N GLN A 267 -19.64 -5.00 18.32
CA GLN A 267 -18.60 -6.02 18.25
C GLN A 267 -18.76 -6.88 17.00
N ALA A 268 -17.66 -7.22 16.38
CA ALA A 268 -17.60 -8.14 15.26
C ALA A 268 -16.42 -9.11 15.43
N ALA A 269 -16.60 -10.33 14.97
CA ALA A 269 -15.50 -11.27 14.87
C ALA A 269 -15.73 -12.18 13.67
N TYR A 270 -14.69 -12.50 12.95
CA TYR A 270 -14.75 -13.46 11.86
C TYR A 270 -13.51 -14.32 11.78
N ILE A 271 -13.67 -15.47 11.14
CA ILE A 271 -12.59 -16.30 10.64
C ILE A 271 -12.72 -16.42 9.12
N ALA A 272 -11.60 -16.36 8.41
CA ALA A 272 -11.56 -16.59 6.98
C ALA A 272 -10.38 -17.49 6.62
N SER A 273 -10.55 -18.30 5.57
CA SER A 273 -9.51 -19.16 5.03
C SER A 273 -9.54 -19.15 3.51
N GLU A 274 -8.38 -19.31 2.91
CA GLU A 274 -8.17 -19.43 1.48
C GLU A 274 -7.25 -20.59 1.20
N TYR A 275 -7.61 -21.44 0.24
CA TYR A 275 -6.72 -22.40 -0.39
C TYR A 275 -6.67 -22.14 -1.89
N SER A 276 -5.48 -22.10 -2.47
CA SER A 276 -5.25 -21.88 -3.91
C SER A 276 -4.24 -22.88 -4.43
N PHE A 277 -4.55 -23.45 -5.60
CA PHE A 277 -3.67 -24.33 -6.36
C PHE A 277 -3.64 -23.89 -7.83
N THR A 278 -2.45 -23.95 -8.46
CA THR A 278 -2.33 -23.82 -9.93
C THR A 278 -1.04 -24.46 -10.45
N ASN A 279 -1.12 -25.08 -11.62
CA ASN A 279 0.05 -25.47 -12.41
C ASN A 279 0.61 -24.30 -13.22
N SER A 280 -0.16 -23.20 -13.36
CA SER A 280 0.18 -22.06 -14.19
C SER A 280 0.43 -22.45 -15.66
N TYR A 281 0.81 -21.45 -16.47
CA TYR A 281 0.93 -21.60 -17.95
C TYR A 281 2.33 -21.95 -18.42
N PHE A 282 3.27 -22.22 -17.51
CA PHE A 282 4.64 -22.60 -17.86
C PHE A 282 4.71 -24.08 -18.24
N ASP A 283 5.64 -24.42 -19.14
CA ASP A 283 5.89 -25.81 -19.56
C ASP A 283 6.32 -26.69 -18.36
N ASN A 284 7.07 -26.10 -17.42
CA ASN A 284 7.37 -26.71 -16.12
C ASN A 284 6.26 -26.36 -15.12
N PRO A 285 5.38 -27.32 -14.73
CA PRO A 285 4.27 -27.07 -13.84
C PRO A 285 4.71 -26.47 -12.50
N GLN A 286 4.11 -25.35 -12.12
CA GLN A 286 4.50 -24.67 -10.90
C GLN A 286 4.06 -25.40 -9.62
N ASN A 287 3.03 -26.24 -9.70
CA ASN A 287 2.47 -26.92 -8.50
C ASN A 287 2.29 -25.95 -7.33
N PHE A 288 1.89 -24.70 -7.66
CA PHE A 288 1.74 -23.66 -6.65
C PHE A 288 0.61 -24.00 -5.71
N ASN A 289 0.94 -24.06 -4.41
CA ASN A 289 -0.01 -24.28 -3.33
C ASN A 289 0.08 -23.15 -2.33
N ARG A 290 -1.06 -22.62 -1.91
CA ARG A 290 -1.15 -21.57 -0.90
C ARG A 290 -2.32 -21.82 0.05
N LEU A 291 -2.04 -21.69 1.34
CA LEU A 291 -3.04 -21.72 2.41
C LEU A 291 -2.93 -20.44 3.22
N ASN A 292 -4.04 -19.74 3.40
CA ASN A 292 -4.20 -18.59 4.29
C ASN A 292 -5.29 -18.90 5.31
N VAL A 293 -5.05 -18.52 6.56
CA VAL A 293 -6.09 -18.50 7.61
C VAL A 293 -5.94 -17.19 8.39
N VAL A 294 -7.04 -16.49 8.63
CA VAL A 294 -7.08 -15.26 9.40
C VAL A 294 -8.30 -15.24 10.32
N GLY A 295 -8.08 -14.81 11.57
CA GLY A 295 -9.14 -14.48 12.51
C GLY A 295 -9.02 -13.02 12.94
N LYS A 296 -10.13 -12.29 12.97
CA LYS A 296 -10.17 -10.90 13.40
C LYS A 296 -11.34 -10.66 14.36
N TYR A 297 -11.06 -9.93 15.44
CA TYR A 297 -12.04 -9.38 16.36
C TYR A 297 -11.92 -7.86 16.38
N HIS A 298 -13.03 -7.17 16.35
CA HIS A 298 -13.12 -5.73 16.52
C HIS A 298 -14.30 -5.37 17.44
N GLY A 299 -14.08 -4.49 18.41
CA GLY A 299 -15.19 -4.05 19.25
C GLY A 299 -14.80 -3.11 20.38
N HIS A 300 -15.83 -2.51 21.00
CA HIS A 300 -15.67 -1.70 22.19
C HIS A 300 -15.36 -2.58 23.41
N ILE A 301 -14.25 -2.31 24.10
CA ILE A 301 -13.97 -2.86 25.43
C ILE A 301 -14.38 -1.92 26.56
N THR A 302 -14.46 -0.62 26.25
CA THR A 302 -15.10 0.41 27.07
C THR A 302 -15.84 1.38 26.14
N PRO A 303 -16.73 2.27 26.65
CA PRO A 303 -17.40 3.26 25.81
C PRO A 303 -16.45 4.15 24.97
N ASN A 304 -15.22 4.30 25.41
CA ASN A 304 -14.22 5.18 24.79
C ASN A 304 -13.03 4.45 24.18
N THR A 305 -13.02 3.11 24.17
CA THR A 305 -11.88 2.33 23.72
C THR A 305 -12.31 1.18 22.83
N ASN A 306 -11.79 1.15 21.60
CA ASN A 306 -11.87 0.03 20.68
C ASN A 306 -10.65 -0.86 20.82
N LEU A 307 -10.86 -2.16 20.72
CA LEU A 307 -9.84 -3.19 20.54
C LEU A 307 -10.04 -3.87 19.21
N THR A 308 -8.95 -3.98 18.43
CA THR A 308 -8.89 -4.85 17.24
C THR A 308 -7.79 -5.88 17.45
N LEU A 309 -8.14 -7.16 17.34
CA LEU A 309 -7.18 -8.27 17.38
C LEU A 309 -7.20 -8.98 16.05
N THR A 310 -6.03 -9.25 15.49
CA THR A 310 -5.88 -10.03 14.25
C THR A 310 -4.81 -11.08 14.45
N GLY A 311 -5.14 -12.34 14.15
CA GLY A 311 -4.20 -13.43 14.03
C GLY A 311 -4.27 -14.02 12.64
N SER A 312 -3.15 -14.27 11.99
CA SER A 312 -3.14 -14.90 10.67
C SER A 312 -1.95 -15.83 10.49
N THR A 313 -2.13 -16.85 9.68
CA THR A 313 -1.04 -17.72 9.22
C THR A 313 -1.17 -17.99 7.74
N PHE A 314 -0.04 -18.06 7.09
CA PHE A 314 0.11 -18.26 5.66
C PHE A 314 1.24 -19.25 5.39
N TRP A 315 1.05 -20.10 4.40
CA TRP A 315 2.06 -20.99 3.86
C TRP A 315 1.87 -21.14 2.35
N SER A 316 2.97 -21.15 1.59
CA SER A 316 2.96 -21.49 0.17
C SER A 316 4.21 -22.26 -0.23
N LYS A 317 4.07 -23.08 -1.28
CA LYS A 317 5.14 -23.84 -1.91
C LYS A 317 4.92 -23.87 -3.41
N TRP A 318 6.01 -23.76 -4.19
CA TRP A 318 5.92 -23.70 -5.64
C TRP A 318 7.20 -24.17 -6.32
N ASN A 319 7.07 -24.55 -7.59
CA ASN A 319 8.15 -24.57 -8.56
C ASN A 319 8.10 -23.29 -9.40
N HIS A 320 9.19 -22.94 -10.09
CA HIS A 320 9.17 -21.88 -11.07
C HIS A 320 10.05 -22.18 -12.28
N SER A 321 9.92 -21.39 -13.33
CA SER A 321 10.64 -21.60 -14.59
C SER A 321 11.98 -20.88 -14.67
N GLY A 322 12.30 -20.05 -13.66
CA GLY A 322 13.39 -19.11 -13.76
C GLY A 322 13.13 -17.98 -14.78
N GLN A 323 14.17 -17.22 -15.06
CA GLN A 323 14.17 -16.23 -16.12
C GLN A 323 14.68 -16.88 -17.40
N VAL A 324 14.03 -16.59 -18.55
CA VAL A 324 14.29 -17.23 -19.83
C VAL A 324 15.19 -16.33 -20.70
N PRO A 325 16.38 -16.79 -21.12
CA PRO A 325 17.23 -16.05 -22.05
C PRO A 325 16.59 -15.96 -23.45
N ASP A 326 16.67 -14.79 -24.09
CA ASP A 326 16.11 -14.59 -25.43
C ASP A 326 16.69 -15.59 -26.45
N ARG A 327 18.03 -15.81 -26.45
CA ARG A 327 18.69 -16.74 -27.37
C ARG A 327 18.24 -18.20 -27.23
N ALA A 328 17.85 -18.61 -26.01
CA ALA A 328 17.37 -19.98 -25.79
C ALA A 328 16.02 -20.24 -26.49
N VAL A 329 15.18 -19.22 -26.55
CA VAL A 329 13.88 -19.27 -27.24
C VAL A 329 14.08 -19.11 -28.76
N GLU A 330 14.96 -18.20 -29.18
CA GLU A 330 15.26 -17.93 -30.60
C GLU A 330 15.94 -19.12 -31.30
N SER A 331 16.81 -19.82 -30.58
CA SER A 331 17.45 -21.06 -31.10
C SER A 331 16.52 -22.27 -31.07
N GLY A 332 15.36 -22.19 -30.41
CA GLY A 332 14.43 -23.31 -30.22
C GLY A 332 14.92 -24.34 -29.19
N LEU A 333 15.88 -23.99 -28.34
CA LEU A 333 16.34 -24.85 -27.24
C LEU A 333 15.18 -25.09 -26.24
N ILE A 334 14.40 -24.06 -25.94
CA ILE A 334 13.21 -24.13 -25.12
C ILE A 334 12.05 -23.34 -25.75
N GLY A 335 10.81 -23.63 -25.34
CA GLY A 335 9.64 -22.85 -25.70
C GLY A 335 9.62 -21.49 -24.99
N PHE A 336 8.75 -20.58 -25.44
CA PHE A 336 8.58 -19.25 -24.80
C PHE A 336 8.17 -19.36 -23.33
N TYR A 337 7.47 -20.42 -22.95
CA TYR A 337 7.04 -20.73 -21.58
C TYR A 337 7.91 -21.79 -20.91
N GLY A 338 9.08 -22.10 -21.52
CA GLY A 338 10.00 -23.11 -21.04
C GLY A 338 10.83 -22.70 -19.84
N SER A 339 11.75 -23.57 -19.46
CA SER A 339 12.70 -23.37 -18.36
C SER A 339 14.06 -23.96 -18.71
N ILE A 340 15.14 -23.28 -18.36
CA ILE A 340 16.50 -23.84 -18.49
C ILE A 340 16.79 -24.78 -17.31
N ASP A 341 16.45 -24.36 -16.08
CA ASP A 341 16.58 -25.18 -14.88
C ASP A 341 15.19 -25.51 -14.31
N PRO A 342 14.64 -26.71 -14.57
CA PRO A 342 13.30 -27.08 -14.07
C PRO A 342 13.27 -27.37 -12.57
N THR A 343 14.40 -27.30 -11.88
CA THR A 343 14.50 -27.59 -10.45
C THR A 343 14.37 -26.36 -9.55
N GLU A 344 14.13 -25.17 -10.14
CA GLU A 344 13.91 -23.94 -9.40
C GLU A 344 12.56 -23.92 -8.65
N GLY A 345 12.47 -23.13 -7.57
CA GLY A 345 11.23 -22.92 -6.78
C GLY A 345 11.51 -22.67 -5.31
N GLY A 346 10.47 -22.68 -4.50
CA GLY A 346 10.64 -22.31 -3.10
C GLY A 346 9.44 -22.59 -2.22
N GLU A 347 9.58 -22.17 -0.97
CA GLU A 347 8.51 -22.17 0.01
C GLU A 347 8.63 -20.96 0.94
N THR A 348 7.49 -20.44 1.39
CA THR A 348 7.44 -19.34 2.35
C THR A 348 6.29 -19.53 3.32
N SER A 349 6.48 -19.03 4.54
CA SER A 349 5.41 -18.99 5.53
C SER A 349 5.50 -17.74 6.39
N ARG A 350 4.33 -17.23 6.82
CA ARG A 350 4.23 -16.09 7.71
C ARG A 350 3.09 -16.27 8.70
N THR A 351 3.38 -16.09 9.98
CA THR A 351 2.37 -16.08 11.04
C THR A 351 2.41 -14.72 11.72
N ASN A 352 1.27 -14.05 11.83
CA ASN A 352 1.17 -12.72 12.39
C ASN A 352 0.22 -12.70 13.59
N PHE A 353 0.54 -11.81 14.53
CA PHE A 353 -0.37 -11.37 15.57
C PHE A 353 -0.34 -9.83 15.64
N ASN A 354 -1.50 -9.19 15.73
CA ASN A 354 -1.66 -7.76 15.78
C ASN A 354 -2.75 -7.38 16.76
N ALA A 355 -2.44 -6.47 17.69
CA ALA A 355 -3.39 -5.91 18.64
C ALA A 355 -3.36 -4.38 18.57
N GLN A 356 -4.50 -3.77 18.31
CA GLN A 356 -4.66 -2.32 18.21
C GLN A 356 -5.68 -1.84 19.24
N PHE A 357 -5.31 -0.79 19.98
CA PHE A 357 -6.16 -0.09 20.93
C PHE A 357 -6.31 1.35 20.49
N VAL A 358 -7.54 1.80 20.35
CA VAL A 358 -7.86 3.19 20.04
C VAL A 358 -8.75 3.74 21.13
N THR A 359 -8.25 4.73 21.86
CA THR A 359 -8.99 5.38 22.96
C THR A 359 -9.23 6.85 22.65
N VAL A 360 -10.46 7.30 22.76
CA VAL A 360 -10.81 8.72 22.71
C VAL A 360 -11.14 9.18 24.11
N THR A 361 -10.31 10.07 24.65
CA THR A 361 -10.51 10.57 26.03
C THR A 361 -11.61 11.63 26.09
N PRO A 362 -12.19 11.91 27.28
CA PRO A 362 -13.16 13.01 27.46
C PRO A 362 -12.63 14.40 27.06
N ARG A 363 -11.31 14.58 27.01
CA ARG A 363 -10.64 15.81 26.55
C ARG A 363 -10.31 15.79 25.06
N ASN A 364 -10.91 14.87 24.29
CA ASN A 364 -10.72 14.69 22.84
C ASN A 364 -9.27 14.35 22.41
N PHE A 365 -8.48 13.73 23.29
CA PHE A 365 -7.25 13.08 22.81
C PHE A 365 -7.61 11.75 22.17
N VAL A 366 -7.09 11.51 20.97
CA VAL A 366 -7.13 10.20 20.32
C VAL A 366 -5.78 9.52 20.56
N ILE A 367 -5.81 8.42 21.32
CA ILE A 367 -4.62 7.64 21.66
C ILE A 367 -4.71 6.32 20.92
N LYS A 368 -3.69 6.01 20.10
CA LYS A 368 -3.56 4.77 19.37
C LYS A 368 -2.36 4.01 19.87
N ASN A 369 -2.52 2.73 20.15
CA ASN A 369 -1.46 1.81 20.49
C ASN A 369 -1.62 0.55 19.66
N GLN A 370 -0.54 0.10 19.07
CA GLN A 370 -0.48 -1.13 18.29
C GLN A 370 0.74 -1.94 18.70
N VAL A 371 0.54 -3.21 18.98
CA VAL A 371 1.62 -4.19 19.20
C VAL A 371 1.48 -5.27 18.15
N PHE A 372 2.57 -5.66 17.52
CA PHE A 372 2.53 -6.71 16.52
C PHE A 372 3.76 -7.63 16.61
N TYR A 373 3.52 -8.85 16.16
CA TYR A 373 4.53 -9.90 16.03
C TYR A 373 4.36 -10.60 14.70
N SER A 374 5.47 -10.95 14.05
CA SER A 374 5.47 -11.78 12.84
C SER A 374 6.61 -12.79 12.90
N ASN A 375 6.29 -14.05 12.66
CA ASN A 375 7.26 -15.11 12.36
C ASN A 375 7.23 -15.36 10.85
N TYR A 376 8.39 -15.36 10.21
CA TYR A 376 8.53 -15.49 8.77
C TYR A 376 9.64 -16.48 8.43
N ASN A 377 9.38 -17.39 7.49
CA ASN A 377 10.35 -18.33 6.96
C ASN A 377 10.34 -18.26 5.44
N PHE A 378 11.52 -18.34 4.84
CA PHE A 378 11.70 -18.26 3.41
C PHE A 378 12.80 -19.23 2.98
N GLU A 379 12.57 -19.93 1.87
CA GLU A 379 13.55 -20.75 1.17
C GLU A 379 13.28 -20.67 -0.32
N LEU A 380 14.28 -20.31 -1.11
CA LEU A 380 14.19 -20.16 -2.55
C LEU A 380 15.41 -20.78 -3.22
N TYR A 381 15.19 -21.48 -4.30
CA TYR A 381 16.18 -21.97 -5.24
C TYR A 381 16.01 -21.27 -6.57
N SER A 382 17.06 -20.61 -7.06
CA SER A 382 17.08 -19.85 -8.32
C SER A 382 18.36 -20.13 -9.09
N ASN A 383 18.31 -20.00 -10.41
CA ASN A 383 19.46 -20.14 -11.28
C ASN A 383 19.39 -19.06 -12.38
N PHE A 384 20.16 -17.99 -12.24
CA PHE A 384 20.09 -16.83 -13.13
C PHE A 384 21.13 -16.87 -14.25
N THR A 385 22.29 -17.44 -13.98
CA THR A 385 23.47 -17.46 -14.87
C THR A 385 23.73 -18.81 -15.52
N PHE A 386 23.00 -19.84 -15.09
CA PHE A 386 22.95 -21.23 -15.53
C PHE A 386 24.27 -21.98 -15.33
N PHE A 387 25.27 -21.80 -16.18
CA PHE A 387 26.57 -22.45 -16.17
C PHE A 387 27.73 -21.46 -16.37
N LEU A 388 27.54 -20.18 -15.98
CA LEU A 388 28.52 -19.12 -16.11
C LEU A 388 29.73 -19.37 -15.19
N GLU A 389 29.47 -19.60 -13.90
CA GLU A 389 30.48 -19.77 -12.85
C GLU A 389 30.90 -21.24 -12.72
N ASP A 390 29.94 -22.17 -12.64
CA ASP A 390 30.20 -23.62 -12.58
C ASP A 390 29.68 -24.32 -13.82
N SER A 391 30.61 -24.58 -14.75
CA SER A 391 30.32 -25.23 -16.03
C SER A 391 29.91 -26.71 -15.92
N LEU A 392 30.10 -27.34 -14.75
CA LEU A 392 29.79 -28.76 -14.52
C LEU A 392 28.45 -28.93 -13.81
N ASN A 393 28.25 -28.25 -12.66
CA ASN A 393 27.13 -28.46 -11.78
C ASN A 393 26.02 -27.43 -12.00
N GLY A 394 26.34 -26.28 -12.67
CA GLY A 394 25.46 -25.16 -12.85
C GLY A 394 25.44 -24.22 -11.61
N ASP A 395 24.86 -23.05 -11.78
CA ASP A 395 24.96 -21.92 -10.83
C ASP A 395 23.72 -21.81 -9.91
N GLN A 396 23.01 -22.91 -9.67
CA GLN A 396 21.84 -22.86 -8.82
C GLN A 396 22.20 -22.41 -7.40
N ILE A 397 21.50 -21.39 -6.91
CA ILE A 397 21.66 -20.88 -5.54
C ILE A 397 20.46 -21.21 -4.69
N ARG A 398 20.69 -21.37 -3.38
CA ARG A 398 19.66 -21.43 -2.34
C ARG A 398 19.77 -20.22 -1.43
N GLN A 399 18.65 -19.51 -1.28
CA GLN A 399 18.49 -18.40 -0.35
C GLN A 399 17.52 -18.81 0.77
N LYS A 400 17.90 -18.56 2.01
CA LYS A 400 17.11 -19.01 3.17
C LYS A 400 17.20 -18.08 4.34
N GLU A 401 16.07 -17.89 5.05
CA GLU A 401 16.06 -17.21 6.35
C GLU A 401 14.90 -17.65 7.25
N ARG A 402 15.07 -17.39 8.55
CA ARG A 402 14.02 -17.48 9.57
C ARG A 402 14.03 -16.21 10.41
N ARG A 403 12.91 -15.50 10.46
CA ARG A 403 12.79 -14.18 11.08
C ARG A 403 11.69 -14.14 12.13
N ASN A 404 11.99 -13.48 13.25
CA ASN A 404 10.99 -12.98 14.18
C ASN A 404 11.04 -11.46 14.16
N LEU A 405 9.89 -10.84 13.96
CA LEU A 405 9.72 -9.40 13.89
C LEU A 405 8.77 -8.98 15.02
N TYR A 406 9.19 -8.03 15.83
CA TYR A 406 8.41 -7.43 16.91
C TYR A 406 8.23 -5.94 16.62
N GLY A 407 7.09 -5.40 16.96
CA GLY A 407 6.90 -3.98 16.77
C GLY A 407 5.84 -3.36 17.66
N TYR A 408 5.98 -2.03 17.78
CA TYR A 408 5.05 -1.17 18.47
C TYR A 408 4.88 0.15 17.70
N ASN A 409 3.64 0.58 17.52
CA ASN A 409 3.29 1.91 17.02
C ASN A 409 2.38 2.58 18.05
N GLY A 410 2.81 3.73 18.58
CA GLY A 410 2.03 4.54 19.51
C GLY A 410 1.86 5.95 18.97
N SER A 411 0.68 6.54 19.15
CA SER A 411 0.47 7.95 18.87
C SER A 411 -0.61 8.56 19.76
N ILE A 412 -0.45 9.84 20.02
CA ILE A 412 -1.46 10.68 20.68
C ILE A 412 -1.71 11.90 19.79
N SER A 413 -2.97 12.16 19.48
CA SER A 413 -3.35 13.32 18.68
C SER A 413 -4.48 14.11 19.36
N LYS A 414 -4.50 15.42 19.10
CA LYS A 414 -5.55 16.31 19.60
C LYS A 414 -5.80 17.42 18.61
N GLU A 415 -7.06 17.67 18.32
CA GLU A 415 -7.49 18.88 17.64
C GLU A 415 -7.72 20.00 18.67
N SER A 416 -7.19 21.18 18.39
CA SER A 416 -7.30 22.40 19.18
C SER A 416 -7.66 23.56 18.27
N PHE A 417 -8.28 24.61 18.82
CA PHE A 417 -8.66 25.80 18.06
C PHE A 417 -7.97 27.01 18.64
N ILE A 418 -7.30 27.78 17.78
CA ILE A 418 -6.67 29.06 18.13
C ILE A 418 -7.28 30.13 17.24
N GLY A 419 -8.18 30.93 17.81
CA GLY A 419 -9.01 31.84 17.04
C GLY A 419 -9.94 31.07 16.07
N LYS A 420 -9.77 31.32 14.76
CA LYS A 420 -10.53 30.60 13.70
C LYS A 420 -9.75 29.42 13.10
N SER A 421 -8.52 29.20 13.53
CA SER A 421 -7.67 28.17 12.98
C SER A 421 -7.82 26.87 13.77
N SER A 422 -7.92 25.73 13.07
CA SER A 422 -7.87 24.37 13.65
C SER A 422 -6.44 23.84 13.58
N TRP A 423 -5.98 23.26 14.68
CA TRP A 423 -4.65 22.71 14.87
C TRP A 423 -4.77 21.24 15.28
N VAL A 424 -4.29 20.32 14.46
CA VAL A 424 -4.24 18.91 14.80
C VAL A 424 -2.78 18.53 15.05
N THR A 425 -2.43 18.40 16.33
CA THR A 425 -1.10 18.01 16.79
C THR A 425 -1.06 16.51 17.02
N THR A 426 -0.12 15.81 16.41
CA THR A 426 0.12 14.36 16.61
C THR A 426 1.56 14.12 17.03
N LEU A 427 1.74 13.50 18.19
CA LEU A 427 3.02 12.96 18.64
C LEU A 427 2.98 11.45 18.55
N GLY A 428 4.00 10.84 17.94
CA GLY A 428 4.04 9.39 17.82
C GLY A 428 5.41 8.80 18.02
N VAL A 429 5.43 7.52 18.38
CA VAL A 429 6.62 6.69 18.56
C VAL A 429 6.43 5.37 17.84
N GLN A 430 7.49 4.87 17.23
CA GLN A 430 7.47 3.56 16.57
C GLN A 430 8.72 2.78 16.96
N TYR A 431 8.56 1.49 17.08
CA TYR A 431 9.63 0.55 17.37
C TYR A 431 9.47 -0.69 16.51
N ARG A 432 10.57 -1.15 15.91
CA ARG A 432 10.66 -2.39 15.17
C ARG A 432 11.96 -3.11 15.50
N HIS A 433 11.87 -4.42 15.69
CA HIS A 433 13.01 -5.27 15.98
C HIS A 433 12.91 -6.56 15.20
N ASP A 434 13.83 -6.76 14.26
CA ASP A 434 13.94 -7.94 13.41
C ASP A 434 15.09 -8.83 13.92
N LEU A 435 14.81 -10.08 14.23
CA LEU A 435 15.76 -11.10 14.61
C LEU A 435 15.77 -12.20 13.54
N THR A 436 16.76 -12.17 12.65
CA THR A 436 16.89 -13.16 11.59
C THR A 436 18.00 -14.14 11.92
N ARG A 437 17.70 -15.42 11.78
CA ARG A 437 18.64 -16.50 12.08
C ARG A 437 18.86 -17.38 10.86
N GLY A 438 20.13 -17.78 10.66
CA GLY A 438 20.52 -18.66 9.58
C GLY A 438 20.21 -18.09 8.20
N THR A 439 20.37 -16.76 8.03
CA THR A 439 20.35 -16.16 6.70
C THR A 439 21.49 -16.76 5.89
N ALA A 440 21.14 -17.43 4.81
CA ALA A 440 22.09 -18.21 4.03
C ALA A 440 21.97 -17.93 2.54
N LEU A 441 23.11 -17.93 1.87
CA LEU A 441 23.27 -18.06 0.44
C LEU A 441 24.20 -19.24 0.17
N SER A 442 23.73 -20.23 -0.56
CA SER A 442 24.49 -21.44 -0.85
C SER A 442 24.46 -21.74 -2.35
N HIS A 443 25.55 -22.25 -2.90
CA HIS A 443 25.60 -22.92 -4.18
C HIS A 443 25.01 -24.31 -4.03
N THR A 444 24.06 -24.68 -4.89
CA THR A 444 23.34 -25.96 -4.80
C THR A 444 23.18 -26.61 -6.16
N GLN A 445 22.90 -27.91 -6.15
CA GLN A 445 22.54 -28.66 -7.35
C GLN A 445 21.22 -29.41 -7.13
N ASN A 446 20.28 -29.25 -8.07
CA ASN A 446 18.99 -29.97 -8.11
C ASN A 446 18.17 -29.85 -6.81
N ARG A 447 18.27 -28.74 -6.07
CA ARG A 447 17.67 -28.50 -4.74
C ARG A 447 18.06 -29.49 -3.63
N THR A 448 18.90 -30.45 -3.89
CA THR A 448 19.18 -31.56 -2.97
C THR A 448 20.58 -31.50 -2.37
N GLU A 449 21.54 -31.06 -3.13
CA GLU A 449 22.94 -31.01 -2.73
C GLU A 449 23.40 -29.56 -2.53
N THR A 450 24.06 -29.29 -1.40
CA THR A 450 24.75 -28.01 -1.16
C THR A 450 26.22 -28.22 -1.48
N LEU A 451 26.69 -27.58 -2.55
CA LEU A 451 28.06 -27.67 -3.02
C LEU A 451 28.97 -26.75 -2.21
N GLU A 452 28.51 -25.51 -1.97
CA GLU A 452 29.27 -24.52 -1.22
C GLU A 452 28.33 -23.59 -0.44
N GLN A 453 28.80 -23.10 0.70
CA GLN A 453 28.11 -22.11 1.51
C GLN A 453 28.75 -20.73 1.32
N TYR A 454 28.12 -19.84 0.52
CA TYR A 454 28.69 -18.52 0.24
C TYR A 454 28.53 -17.55 1.41
N LYS A 455 27.34 -17.51 2.02
CA LYS A 455 27.04 -16.65 3.18
C LYS A 455 26.20 -17.42 4.19
N LEU A 456 26.51 -17.25 5.46
CA LEU A 456 25.72 -17.79 6.57
C LEU A 456 25.86 -16.86 7.77
N GLY A 457 24.75 -16.34 8.29
CA GLY A 457 24.82 -15.39 9.40
C GLY A 457 23.51 -15.21 10.14
N ASN A 458 23.60 -14.45 11.23
CA ASN A 458 22.45 -13.97 11.99
C ASN A 458 22.42 -12.44 11.94
N ILE A 459 21.22 -11.89 11.74
CA ILE A 459 20.99 -10.46 11.65
C ILE A 459 20.12 -10.03 12.82
N ASN A 460 20.45 -8.87 13.42
CA ASN A 460 19.67 -8.23 14.45
C ASN A 460 19.54 -6.74 14.09
N GLU A 461 18.35 -6.30 13.75
CA GLU A 461 18.04 -4.95 13.29
C GLU A 461 17.01 -4.32 14.22
N LEU A 462 17.37 -3.15 14.74
CA LEU A 462 16.48 -2.34 15.57
C LEU A 462 16.27 -0.98 14.93
N ASN A 463 15.01 -0.59 14.73
CA ASN A 463 14.61 0.76 14.39
C ASN A 463 13.70 1.33 15.49
N ALA A 464 14.06 2.47 16.03
CA ALA A 464 13.25 3.25 16.96
C ALA A 464 13.05 4.66 16.41
N SER A 465 11.85 5.20 16.52
CA SER A 465 11.58 6.53 15.99
C SER A 465 10.58 7.31 16.83
N ILE A 466 10.70 8.64 16.75
CA ILE A 466 9.76 9.61 17.28
C ILE A 466 9.41 10.61 16.19
N TYR A 467 8.14 11.06 16.15
CA TYR A 467 7.71 12.07 15.21
C TYR A 467 6.70 13.04 15.83
N LEU A 468 6.74 14.27 15.35
CA LEU A 468 5.73 15.31 15.60
C LEU A 468 5.15 15.74 14.26
N ASP A 469 3.85 15.72 14.14
CA ASP A 469 3.09 16.15 12.97
C ASP A 469 2.06 17.20 13.38
N GLU A 470 2.02 18.30 12.64
CA GLU A 470 1.13 19.42 12.89
C GLU A 470 0.36 19.76 11.64
N VAL A 471 -0.95 19.64 11.65
CA VAL A 471 -1.84 20.08 10.58
C VAL A 471 -2.57 21.34 11.02
N VAL A 472 -2.25 22.46 10.39
CA VAL A 472 -2.85 23.77 10.70
C VAL A 472 -3.79 24.18 9.56
N ARG A 473 -5.05 24.37 9.87
CA ARG A 473 -6.03 24.96 8.95
C ARG A 473 -6.24 26.42 9.33
N PHE A 474 -5.57 27.31 8.63
CA PHE A 474 -5.68 28.75 8.88
C PHE A 474 -7.03 29.30 8.46
N THR A 475 -7.56 28.79 7.36
CA THR A 475 -8.88 29.15 6.81
C THR A 475 -9.51 27.90 6.17
N ASP A 476 -10.77 28.01 5.73
CA ASP A 476 -11.42 26.95 4.94
C ASP A 476 -10.73 26.68 3.59
N ARG A 477 -9.84 27.57 3.15
CA ARG A 477 -9.14 27.45 1.87
C ARG A 477 -7.66 27.10 2.00
N PHE A 478 -7.03 27.41 3.12
CA PHE A 478 -5.59 27.27 3.26
C PHE A 478 -5.23 26.42 4.49
N SER A 479 -4.47 25.37 4.24
CA SER A 479 -3.91 24.52 5.30
C SER A 479 -2.44 24.19 5.02
N VAL A 480 -1.71 23.95 6.10
CA VAL A 480 -0.31 23.54 6.12
C VAL A 480 -0.18 22.30 6.99
N ASN A 481 0.57 21.33 6.51
CA ASN A 481 1.00 20.20 7.32
C ASN A 481 2.53 20.27 7.44
N ALA A 482 3.03 20.40 8.66
CA ALA A 482 4.46 20.42 8.98
C ALA A 482 4.78 19.26 9.91
N GLY A 483 5.83 18.53 9.61
CA GLY A 483 6.22 17.40 10.44
C GLY A 483 7.72 17.19 10.50
N VAL A 484 8.16 16.59 11.57
CA VAL A 484 9.55 16.14 11.74
C VAL A 484 9.56 14.75 12.35
N ARG A 485 10.43 13.91 11.81
CA ARG A 485 10.64 12.54 12.28
C ARG A 485 12.12 12.31 12.49
N VAL A 486 12.44 11.60 13.56
CA VAL A 486 13.80 11.11 13.85
C VAL A 486 13.73 9.59 13.93
N ASP A 487 14.56 8.92 13.14
CA ASP A 487 14.75 7.48 13.17
C ASP A 487 16.17 7.16 13.64
N TYR A 488 16.29 6.19 14.53
CA TYR A 488 17.54 5.61 14.98
C TYR A 488 17.57 4.13 14.60
N PHE A 489 18.66 3.71 13.95
CA PHE A 489 18.90 2.32 13.57
C PHE A 489 20.12 1.78 14.32
N ARG A 490 20.01 0.52 14.69
CA ARG A 490 21.13 -0.26 15.21
C ARG A 490 21.11 -1.63 14.57
N ASP A 491 22.11 -1.88 13.72
CA ASP A 491 22.24 -3.08 12.92
C ASP A 491 23.42 -3.91 13.41
N GLN A 492 23.22 -5.23 13.42
CA GLN A 492 24.22 -6.18 13.85
C GLN A 492 24.22 -7.38 12.94
N TYR A 493 25.39 -7.76 12.46
CA TYR A 493 25.63 -8.96 11.70
C TYR A 493 26.60 -9.86 12.44
N LYS A 494 26.23 -11.15 12.56
CA LYS A 494 27.07 -12.23 13.08
C LYS A 494 27.36 -13.19 11.95
N ASP A 495 28.55 -13.11 11.37
CA ASP A 495 29.05 -14.04 10.37
C ASP A 495 29.35 -15.38 11.05
N LEU A 496 28.78 -16.47 10.53
CA LEU A 496 28.95 -17.83 11.06
C LEU A 496 29.93 -18.66 10.25
N LEU A 497 30.41 -18.19 9.08
CA LEU A 497 31.42 -18.85 8.26
C LEU A 497 32.84 -18.45 8.72
N GLY A 498 32.99 -17.20 9.19
CA GLY A 498 34.29 -16.69 9.63
C GLY A 498 34.85 -17.47 10.85
N GLN A 499 36.15 -17.74 10.81
CA GLN A 499 36.88 -18.34 11.94
C GLN A 499 37.96 -17.36 12.44
N PRO A 500 37.83 -16.76 13.63
CA PRO A 500 36.73 -16.90 14.62
C PRO A 500 35.44 -16.21 14.18
N VAL A 501 34.31 -16.69 14.72
CA VAL A 501 33.00 -16.07 14.47
C VAL A 501 33.03 -14.59 14.76
N ASN A 502 32.75 -13.76 13.75
CA ASN A 502 32.82 -12.32 13.83
C ASN A 502 31.44 -11.72 14.05
N LYS A 503 31.33 -10.84 15.06
CA LYS A 503 30.11 -10.10 15.38
C LYS A 503 30.40 -8.61 15.30
N LYS A 504 29.86 -7.95 14.28
CA LYS A 504 29.97 -6.51 14.08
C LYS A 504 28.64 -5.82 14.28
N HIS A 505 28.68 -4.54 14.58
CA HIS A 505 27.49 -3.68 14.69
C HIS A 505 27.78 -2.31 14.12
N ALA A 506 26.72 -1.65 13.67
CA ALA A 506 26.74 -0.26 13.24
C ALA A 506 25.44 0.42 13.71
N SER A 507 25.44 1.73 13.81
CA SER A 507 24.25 2.49 14.15
C SER A 507 24.32 3.86 13.48
N ASP A 508 23.13 4.38 13.13
CA ASP A 508 22.98 5.69 12.52
C ASP A 508 21.63 6.29 12.90
N ALA A 509 21.48 7.60 12.71
CA ALA A 509 20.25 8.31 12.94
C ALA A 509 19.97 9.32 11.81
N ILE A 510 18.71 9.44 11.43
CA ILE A 510 18.31 10.39 10.39
C ILE A 510 17.13 11.24 10.84
N VAL A 511 17.20 12.54 10.47
CA VAL A 511 16.10 13.50 10.66
C VAL A 511 15.42 13.72 9.33
N SER A 512 14.11 13.60 9.31
CA SER A 512 13.27 13.65 8.11
C SER A 512 12.16 14.69 8.24
N PRO A 513 12.42 15.97 7.90
CA PRO A 513 11.41 17.03 7.89
C PRO A 513 10.44 16.87 6.72
N LYS A 514 9.19 17.31 6.92
CA LYS A 514 8.10 17.33 5.94
C LYS A 514 7.41 18.69 6.00
N LEU A 515 7.02 19.22 4.83
CA LEU A 515 6.26 20.46 4.76
C LEU A 515 5.33 20.43 3.52
N ASN A 516 4.04 20.50 3.77
CA ASN A 516 3.01 20.38 2.75
C ASN A 516 2.05 21.56 2.83
N PHE A 517 1.67 22.12 1.69
CA PHE A 517 0.75 23.25 1.57
C PHE A 517 -0.44 22.84 0.70
N TYR A 518 -1.63 23.23 1.12
CA TYR A 518 -2.87 22.99 0.37
C TYR A 518 -3.66 24.29 0.27
N TYR A 519 -4.09 24.63 -0.95
CA TYR A 519 -4.90 25.81 -1.19
C TYR A 519 -6.11 25.46 -2.06
N THR A 520 -7.30 25.62 -1.51
CA THR A 520 -8.58 25.36 -2.18
C THR A 520 -9.14 26.66 -2.74
N PHE A 521 -9.05 26.85 -4.05
CA PHE A 521 -9.60 28.03 -4.73
C PHE A 521 -11.13 28.07 -4.64
N ASN A 522 -11.75 26.92 -4.88
CA ASN A 522 -13.18 26.70 -4.84
C ASN A 522 -13.46 25.19 -4.67
N PRO A 523 -14.73 24.75 -4.50
CA PRO A 523 -15.05 23.33 -4.31
C PRO A 523 -14.62 22.39 -5.45
N ASN A 524 -14.18 22.95 -6.57
CA ASN A 524 -13.77 22.17 -7.75
C ASN A 524 -12.26 22.20 -8.00
N LEU A 525 -11.48 23.05 -7.30
CA LEU A 525 -10.05 23.19 -7.56
C LEU A 525 -9.25 23.37 -6.27
N GLN A 526 -8.34 22.45 -6.01
CA GLN A 526 -7.32 22.56 -4.99
C GLN A 526 -5.93 22.45 -5.62
N LEU A 527 -4.99 23.26 -5.16
CA LEU A 527 -3.56 23.11 -5.42
C LEU A 527 -2.87 22.59 -4.19
N TYR A 528 -1.79 21.84 -4.39
CA TYR A 528 -0.92 21.42 -3.31
C TYR A 528 0.56 21.47 -3.70
N LEU A 529 1.39 21.76 -2.70
CA LEU A 529 2.84 21.63 -2.77
C LEU A 529 3.25 20.71 -1.62
N ASN A 530 3.76 19.53 -1.92
CA ASN A 530 4.32 18.61 -0.93
C ASN A 530 5.84 18.63 -1.03
N THR A 531 6.53 18.70 0.11
CA THR A 531 7.99 18.62 0.17
C THR A 531 8.41 17.76 1.35
N GLY A 532 9.50 17.03 1.22
CA GLY A 532 9.98 16.23 2.33
C GLY A 532 11.28 15.49 2.07
N LYS A 533 11.92 15.11 3.17
CA LYS A 533 13.05 14.18 3.17
C LYS A 533 12.54 12.79 3.59
N GLY A 534 12.86 11.77 2.84
CA GLY A 534 12.69 10.34 3.17
C GLY A 534 14.03 9.64 3.22
N PHE A 535 14.00 8.34 3.41
CA PHE A 535 15.17 7.48 3.37
C PHE A 535 14.75 6.03 3.17
N HIS A 536 15.72 5.19 2.79
CA HIS A 536 15.66 3.74 2.96
C HIS A 536 16.88 3.28 3.76
N SER A 537 16.76 2.18 4.49
CA SER A 537 17.89 1.55 5.16
C SER A 537 18.58 0.58 4.22
N ASN A 538 19.90 0.50 4.27
CA ASN A 538 20.69 -0.47 3.53
C ASN A 538 20.78 -1.81 4.26
N ASP A 539 21.08 -2.88 3.49
CA ASP A 539 21.18 -4.23 4.02
C ASP A 539 22.31 -4.34 5.06
N THR A 540 21.97 -4.85 6.23
CA THR A 540 22.87 -5.07 7.35
C THR A 540 24.10 -5.90 6.98
N ARG A 541 23.96 -6.88 6.06
CA ARG A 541 25.05 -7.73 5.57
C ARG A 541 26.09 -6.95 4.76
N VAL A 542 25.67 -5.82 4.18
CA VAL A 542 26.53 -4.94 3.37
C VAL A 542 27.15 -3.84 4.25
N VAL A 543 26.33 -3.07 4.96
CA VAL A 543 26.79 -1.86 5.65
C VAL A 543 27.58 -2.14 6.92
N VAL A 544 27.25 -3.18 7.68
CA VAL A 544 27.95 -3.50 8.93
C VAL A 544 29.41 -3.94 8.69
N PRO A 545 29.75 -4.80 7.72
CA PRO A 545 31.14 -5.09 7.37
C PRO A 545 31.93 -3.87 6.91
N GLN A 546 31.27 -2.89 6.28
CA GLN A 546 31.89 -1.65 5.79
C GLN A 546 32.00 -0.55 6.86
N GLY A 547 31.78 -0.88 8.13
CA GLY A 547 31.90 0.07 9.24
C GLY A 547 30.72 1.04 9.39
N GLY A 548 29.54 0.67 8.82
CA GLY A 548 28.32 1.44 8.94
C GLY A 548 28.23 2.65 8.01
N LYS A 549 28.99 2.68 6.93
CA LYS A 549 28.84 3.74 5.93
C LYS A 549 27.50 3.61 5.22
N GLN A 550 26.79 4.75 5.11
CA GLN A 550 25.55 4.88 4.36
C GLN A 550 24.41 3.90 4.80
N ILE A 551 24.24 3.71 6.10
CA ILE A 551 23.11 2.90 6.62
C ILE A 551 21.79 3.50 6.20
N LEU A 552 21.64 4.84 6.22
CA LEU A 552 20.38 5.58 6.00
C LEU A 552 20.54 6.66 4.92
N PRO A 553 20.74 6.31 3.64
CA PRO A 553 20.82 7.32 2.59
C PRO A 553 19.49 8.08 2.46
N GLY A 554 19.60 9.40 2.37
CA GLY A 554 18.45 10.30 2.30
C GLY A 554 17.91 10.47 0.88
N ALA A 555 16.62 10.72 0.80
CA ALA A 555 15.90 11.09 -0.43
C ALA A 555 15.15 12.41 -0.21
N TYR A 556 15.17 13.31 -1.18
CA TYR A 556 14.51 14.61 -1.11
C TYR A 556 13.51 14.72 -2.24
N GLY A 557 12.25 14.96 -1.91
CA GLY A 557 11.16 15.03 -2.87
C GLY A 557 10.39 16.33 -2.81
N SER A 558 9.79 16.72 -3.95
CA SER A 558 8.83 17.80 -4.06
C SER A 558 7.80 17.49 -5.13
N ASP A 559 6.51 17.68 -4.83
CA ASP A 559 5.39 17.56 -5.75
C ASP A 559 4.60 18.86 -5.79
N LEU A 560 4.42 19.43 -6.96
CA LEU A 560 3.45 20.48 -7.22
C LEU A 560 2.27 19.86 -7.98
N GLY A 561 1.09 19.87 -7.38
CA GLY A 561 -0.04 19.20 -8.00
C GLY A 561 -1.37 19.91 -7.77
N LEU A 562 -2.38 19.37 -8.43
CA LEU A 562 -3.76 19.86 -8.36
C LEU A 562 -4.76 18.71 -8.32
N ILE A 563 -5.87 18.96 -7.65
CA ILE A 563 -7.08 18.16 -7.74
C ILE A 563 -8.16 19.05 -8.33
N PHE A 564 -8.72 18.63 -9.46
CA PHE A 564 -9.63 19.43 -10.25
C PHE A 564 -10.88 18.64 -10.67
N LYS A 565 -12.04 19.27 -10.50
CA LYS A 565 -13.34 18.77 -10.97
C LYS A 565 -13.85 19.69 -12.09
N PRO A 566 -13.45 19.45 -13.35
CA PRO A 566 -13.94 20.26 -14.48
C PRO A 566 -15.46 20.15 -14.65
N PHE A 567 -16.01 18.98 -14.29
CA PHE A 567 -17.44 18.69 -14.32
C PHE A 567 -17.83 17.94 -13.03
N PRO A 568 -19.11 17.96 -12.60
CA PRO A 568 -19.54 17.28 -11.37
C PRO A 568 -19.16 15.80 -11.30
N LYS A 569 -19.08 15.12 -12.46
CA LYS A 569 -18.83 13.68 -12.56
C LYS A 569 -17.39 13.31 -12.94
N MET A 570 -16.46 14.28 -12.94
CA MET A 570 -15.07 14.06 -13.32
C MET A 570 -14.13 14.55 -12.23
N VAL A 571 -13.15 13.73 -11.86
CA VAL A 571 -12.05 14.09 -10.95
C VAL A 571 -10.74 13.88 -11.69
N VAL A 572 -9.91 14.91 -11.70
CA VAL A 572 -8.55 14.91 -12.25
C VAL A 572 -7.58 15.20 -11.13
N ASN A 573 -6.58 14.36 -10.97
CA ASN A 573 -5.42 14.61 -10.10
C ASN A 573 -4.17 14.64 -10.98
N ALA A 574 -3.45 15.75 -10.96
CA ALA A 574 -2.20 15.92 -11.72
C ALA A 574 -1.10 16.44 -10.81
N ALA A 575 0.12 15.95 -11.00
CA ALA A 575 1.29 16.40 -10.27
C ALA A 575 2.54 16.41 -11.15
N ALA A 576 3.30 17.48 -11.08
CA ALA A 576 4.69 17.53 -11.49
C ALA A 576 5.55 17.25 -10.25
N TRP A 577 6.50 16.35 -10.37
CA TRP A 577 7.28 15.90 -9.23
C TRP A 577 8.78 15.81 -9.54
N TYR A 578 9.58 15.99 -8.49
CA TYR A 578 11.04 15.85 -8.51
C TYR A 578 11.47 15.04 -7.28
N LEU A 579 12.42 14.13 -7.49
CA LEU A 579 13.03 13.34 -6.42
C LEU A 579 14.54 13.24 -6.67
N TRP A 580 15.33 13.50 -5.64
CA TRP A 580 16.77 13.30 -5.60
C TRP A 580 17.12 12.31 -4.50
N MET A 581 17.99 11.35 -4.82
CA MET A 581 18.44 10.32 -3.90
C MET A 581 19.95 10.40 -3.67
N GLN A 582 20.34 10.26 -2.43
CA GLN A 582 21.74 10.23 -2.03
C GLN A 582 22.43 8.95 -2.52
N GLN A 583 21.66 7.87 -2.67
CA GLN A 583 22.13 6.57 -3.12
C GLN A 583 20.98 5.84 -3.82
N GLU A 584 21.28 5.19 -4.92
CA GLU A 584 20.41 4.24 -5.61
C GLU A 584 20.82 2.82 -5.25
N PHE A 585 19.90 1.87 -5.41
CA PHE A 585 20.21 0.46 -5.40
C PHE A 585 20.11 -0.10 -6.81
N VAL A 586 21.09 -0.89 -7.19
CA VAL A 586 21.00 -1.82 -8.31
C VAL A 586 21.07 -3.23 -7.72
N TYR A 587 20.01 -4.00 -7.92
CA TYR A 587 20.00 -5.40 -7.54
C TYR A 587 20.82 -6.20 -8.54
N VAL A 588 21.88 -6.83 -8.06
CA VAL A 588 22.65 -7.80 -8.82
C VAL A 588 22.15 -9.19 -8.43
N GLY A 589 21.22 -9.75 -9.23
CA GLY A 589 20.42 -10.94 -8.91
C GLY A 589 21.19 -12.15 -8.44
N ASP A 590 22.36 -12.36 -9.01
CA ASP A 590 23.13 -13.60 -8.88
C ASP A 590 24.06 -13.61 -7.67
N ALA A 591 24.56 -12.45 -7.27
CA ALA A 591 25.45 -12.35 -6.12
C ALA A 591 24.71 -12.34 -4.78
N GLY A 592 23.36 -12.28 -4.78
CA GLY A 592 22.56 -12.06 -3.57
C GLY A 592 23.01 -10.81 -2.83
N VAL A 593 23.52 -9.83 -3.56
CA VAL A 593 24.08 -8.57 -3.05
C VAL A 593 23.33 -7.43 -3.74
N VAL A 594 22.93 -6.46 -2.94
CA VAL A 594 22.52 -5.16 -3.45
C VAL A 594 23.78 -4.31 -3.54
N GLU A 595 24.16 -3.92 -4.73
CA GLU A 595 25.26 -2.97 -4.90
C GLU A 595 24.74 -1.54 -4.71
N PRO A 596 25.32 -0.79 -3.75
CA PRO A 596 25.03 0.63 -3.63
C PRO A 596 25.59 1.35 -4.85
N SER A 597 24.71 1.79 -5.75
CA SER A 597 25.08 2.68 -6.84
C SER A 597 25.19 4.14 -6.37
N GLY A 598 25.55 5.04 -7.28
CA GLY A 598 25.72 6.45 -6.98
C GLY A 598 24.40 7.19 -6.67
N LYS A 599 24.49 8.53 -6.66
CA LYS A 599 23.34 9.42 -6.53
C LYS A 599 22.45 9.32 -7.76
N SER A 600 21.15 9.52 -7.55
CA SER A 600 20.21 9.58 -8.67
C SER A 600 19.25 10.76 -8.56
N ARG A 601 18.65 11.13 -9.69
CA ARG A 601 17.58 12.12 -9.78
C ARG A 601 16.48 11.63 -10.70
N ARG A 602 15.26 11.97 -10.33
CA ARG A 602 14.05 11.67 -11.12
C ARG A 602 13.14 12.87 -11.16
N HIS A 603 12.49 13.10 -12.28
CA HIS A 603 11.37 14.03 -12.37
C HIS A 603 10.36 13.49 -13.37
N GLY A 604 9.13 13.93 -13.23
CA GLY A 604 8.07 13.43 -14.09
C GLY A 604 6.72 14.07 -13.83
N LEU A 605 5.72 13.55 -14.51
CA LEU A 605 4.33 13.96 -14.41
C LEU A 605 3.47 12.75 -14.10
N ASP A 606 2.56 12.91 -13.15
CA ASP A 606 1.48 11.98 -12.86
C ASP A 606 0.16 12.63 -13.26
N LEU A 607 -0.71 11.91 -13.95
CA LEU A 607 -2.07 12.32 -14.28
C LEU A 607 -3.01 11.15 -14.01
N SER A 608 -4.02 11.37 -13.18
CA SER A 608 -5.08 10.42 -12.90
C SER A 608 -6.43 11.05 -13.19
N VAL A 609 -7.25 10.39 -14.01
CA VAL A 609 -8.58 10.83 -14.41
C VAL A 609 -9.60 9.77 -14.02
N ARG A 610 -10.70 10.19 -13.37
CA ARG A 610 -11.87 9.36 -13.05
C ARG A 610 -13.10 10.08 -13.56
N TYR A 611 -13.90 9.40 -14.40
CA TYR A 611 -15.08 9.99 -15.02
C TYR A 611 -16.28 9.06 -14.98
N GLN A 612 -17.36 9.51 -14.39
CA GLN A 612 -18.65 8.83 -14.40
C GLN A 612 -19.42 9.23 -15.67
N LEU A 613 -19.26 8.43 -16.73
CA LEU A 613 -19.88 8.67 -18.04
C LEU A 613 -21.41 8.67 -17.96
N THR A 614 -21.96 7.67 -17.25
CA THR A 614 -23.40 7.53 -17.01
C THR A 614 -23.62 7.18 -15.53
N LYS A 615 -24.86 6.95 -15.08
CA LYS A 615 -25.14 6.45 -13.73
C LYS A 615 -24.55 5.06 -13.46
N THR A 616 -24.19 4.32 -14.49
CA THR A 616 -23.76 2.93 -14.41
C THR A 616 -22.39 2.66 -15.04
N LEU A 617 -21.86 3.59 -15.84
CA LEU A 617 -20.61 3.42 -16.57
C LEU A 617 -19.57 4.46 -16.11
N TYR A 618 -18.38 3.98 -15.75
CA TYR A 618 -17.24 4.76 -15.32
C TYR A 618 -16.06 4.50 -16.25
N ALA A 619 -15.27 5.54 -16.49
CA ALA A 619 -13.98 5.45 -17.16
C ALA A 619 -12.88 6.00 -16.24
N ASP A 620 -11.73 5.36 -16.25
CA ASP A 620 -10.55 5.84 -15.54
C ASP A 620 -9.29 5.63 -16.37
N ALA A 621 -8.31 6.52 -16.17
CA ALA A 621 -6.99 6.39 -16.75
C ALA A 621 -5.95 7.05 -15.85
N ASP A 622 -4.80 6.40 -15.72
CA ASP A 622 -3.59 6.87 -15.07
C ASP A 622 -2.47 6.94 -16.11
N PHE A 623 -1.78 8.08 -16.18
CA PHE A 623 -0.62 8.31 -17.04
C PHE A 623 0.53 8.80 -16.17
N ASN A 624 1.70 8.17 -16.30
CA ASN A 624 2.86 8.53 -15.49
C ASN A 624 4.08 8.59 -16.39
N THR A 625 4.80 9.71 -16.34
CA THR A 625 6.09 9.89 -17.02
C THR A 625 7.19 10.02 -15.99
N ALA A 626 8.37 9.54 -16.30
CA ALA A 626 9.56 9.70 -15.47
C ALA A 626 10.82 9.82 -16.34
N LYS A 627 11.77 10.64 -15.87
CA LYS A 627 13.12 10.70 -16.41
C LYS A 627 14.13 10.38 -15.29
N PRO A 628 14.36 9.09 -15.03
CA PRO A 628 15.35 8.65 -14.05
C PRO A 628 16.76 8.71 -14.63
N ARG A 629 17.74 9.23 -13.86
CA ARG A 629 19.14 9.34 -14.28
C ARG A 629 20.09 9.22 -13.08
N ALA A 630 21.19 8.53 -13.25
CA ALA A 630 22.34 8.58 -12.36
C ALA A 630 22.97 9.99 -12.40
N VAL A 631 23.56 10.41 -11.28
CA VAL A 631 24.17 11.74 -11.13
C VAL A 631 25.67 11.58 -11.01
N GLY A 632 26.40 12.22 -11.92
CA GLY A 632 27.87 12.17 -11.96
C GLY A 632 28.41 11.25 -13.04
N GLU A 633 27.53 10.51 -13.72
CA GLU A 633 27.88 9.67 -14.87
C GLU A 633 27.79 10.45 -16.19
N LEU A 634 28.48 9.98 -17.23
CA LEU A 634 28.46 10.59 -18.55
C LEU A 634 27.08 10.50 -19.20
N ASP A 635 26.72 11.52 -19.97
CA ASP A 635 25.49 11.47 -20.76
C ASP A 635 25.54 10.29 -21.75
N GLY A 636 24.48 9.47 -21.74
CA GLY A 636 24.41 8.24 -22.52
C GLY A 636 24.80 6.98 -21.76
N ALA A 637 25.50 7.11 -20.63
CA ALA A 637 25.83 6.01 -19.70
C ALA A 637 25.25 6.26 -18.29
N ASN A 638 24.17 7.01 -18.20
CA ASN A 638 23.54 7.44 -16.94
C ASN A 638 22.07 7.00 -16.79
N TYR A 639 21.65 6.03 -17.57
CA TYR A 639 20.34 5.45 -17.40
C TYR A 639 20.29 4.62 -16.13
N LEU A 640 19.10 4.58 -15.50
CA LEU A 640 18.84 3.64 -14.40
C LEU A 640 18.17 2.40 -15.00
N PRO A 641 18.81 1.22 -14.87
CA PRO A 641 18.29 0.00 -15.46
C PRO A 641 16.85 -0.29 -15.06
N LEU A 642 16.05 -0.77 -16.00
CA LEU A 642 14.64 -1.17 -15.88
C LEU A 642 13.66 -0.11 -15.42
N ALA A 643 14.12 1.07 -15.02
CA ALA A 643 13.29 2.18 -14.52
C ALA A 643 12.30 2.64 -15.60
N PRO A 644 10.96 2.57 -15.34
CA PRO A 644 9.96 2.93 -16.33
C PRO A 644 10.01 4.42 -16.68
N VAL A 645 9.98 4.73 -17.98
CA VAL A 645 9.92 6.11 -18.48
C VAL A 645 8.50 6.58 -18.76
N PHE A 646 7.60 5.65 -19.10
CA PHE A 646 6.17 5.92 -19.27
C PHE A 646 5.34 4.69 -18.95
N THR A 647 4.30 4.89 -18.16
CA THR A 647 3.30 3.86 -17.84
C THR A 647 1.90 4.42 -17.95
N SER A 648 0.95 3.58 -18.35
CA SER A 648 -0.47 3.92 -18.37
C SER A 648 -1.32 2.71 -17.99
N ALA A 649 -2.31 2.93 -17.12
CA ALA A 649 -3.32 1.94 -16.78
C ALA A 649 -4.69 2.59 -16.69
N GLY A 650 -5.73 1.88 -17.09
CA GLY A 650 -7.06 2.44 -17.07
C GLY A 650 -8.11 1.46 -17.59
N GLY A 651 -9.32 1.97 -17.87
CA GLY A 651 -10.37 1.19 -18.50
C GLY A 651 -11.77 1.70 -18.23
N LEU A 652 -12.71 0.80 -18.48
CA LEU A 652 -14.14 1.01 -18.27
C LEU A 652 -14.65 0.09 -17.16
N SER A 653 -15.53 0.59 -16.32
CA SER A 653 -16.19 -0.19 -15.27
C SER A 653 -17.71 0.03 -15.33
N LEU A 654 -18.47 -1.06 -15.29
CA LEU A 654 -19.90 -1.10 -15.36
C LEU A 654 -20.48 -1.53 -14.01
N GLN A 655 -21.48 -0.80 -13.51
CA GLN A 655 -22.28 -1.16 -12.32
C GLN A 655 -23.76 -0.97 -12.61
N MET A 656 -24.49 -2.07 -12.81
CA MET A 656 -25.93 -2.01 -13.10
C MET A 656 -26.76 -2.33 -11.84
N PRO A 657 -27.88 -1.62 -11.63
CA PRO A 657 -28.78 -1.88 -10.50
C PRO A 657 -29.30 -3.33 -10.43
N GLY A 658 -29.35 -4.02 -11.57
CA GLY A 658 -29.78 -5.43 -11.68
C GLY A 658 -28.78 -6.44 -11.13
N GLY A 659 -27.58 -6.00 -10.67
CA GLY A 659 -26.54 -6.86 -10.12
C GLY A 659 -25.46 -7.27 -11.13
N LEU A 660 -25.60 -6.92 -12.40
CA LEU A 660 -24.54 -7.07 -13.40
C LEU A 660 -23.50 -5.98 -13.19
N ASN A 661 -22.25 -6.36 -13.00
CA ASN A 661 -21.12 -5.46 -12.93
C ASN A 661 -19.90 -6.07 -13.62
N GLY A 662 -18.97 -5.25 -14.04
CA GLY A 662 -17.77 -5.72 -14.71
C GLY A 662 -16.82 -4.61 -15.07
N SER A 663 -15.69 -4.99 -15.63
CA SER A 663 -14.67 -4.04 -16.09
C SER A 663 -13.90 -4.59 -17.28
N LEU A 664 -13.45 -3.67 -18.13
CA LEU A 664 -12.43 -3.90 -19.16
C LEU A 664 -11.26 -2.99 -18.82
N ARG A 665 -10.12 -3.58 -18.52
CA ARG A 665 -8.91 -2.88 -18.03
C ARG A 665 -7.78 -3.02 -19.03
N TYR A 666 -6.90 -2.02 -19.12
CA TYR A 666 -5.64 -2.12 -19.86
C TYR A 666 -4.46 -1.72 -18.99
N ARG A 667 -3.29 -2.23 -19.35
CA ARG A 667 -1.98 -1.87 -18.79
C ARG A 667 -0.99 -1.70 -19.92
N TYR A 668 -0.24 -0.61 -19.89
CA TYR A 668 0.81 -0.29 -20.85
C TYR A 668 2.06 0.18 -20.12
N ILE A 669 3.20 -0.39 -20.47
CA ILE A 669 4.51 0.11 -20.11
C ILE A 669 5.33 0.28 -21.39
N ALA A 670 6.04 1.41 -21.51
CA ALA A 670 6.87 1.67 -22.67
C ALA A 670 8.20 0.90 -22.61
N ASN A 671 8.91 0.83 -23.74
CA ASN A 671 10.30 0.37 -23.76
C ASN A 671 11.12 1.17 -22.76
N ARG A 672 12.09 0.51 -22.10
CA ARG A 672 12.94 1.11 -21.09
C ARG A 672 14.35 0.55 -21.15
N PRO A 673 15.39 1.32 -20.78
CA PRO A 673 16.77 0.82 -20.69
C PRO A 673 16.84 -0.37 -19.75
N ALA A 674 17.55 -1.43 -20.13
CA ALA A 674 17.83 -2.56 -19.26
C ALA A 674 19.23 -2.50 -18.65
N ASN A 675 20.10 -1.62 -19.18
CA ASN A 675 21.42 -1.32 -18.66
C ASN A 675 21.72 0.19 -18.71
N GLU A 676 22.88 0.60 -18.18
CA GLU A 676 23.23 2.00 -17.94
C GLU A 676 23.47 2.81 -19.20
N ASP A 677 23.90 2.16 -20.30
CA ASP A 677 24.18 2.79 -21.61
C ASP A 677 23.02 2.65 -22.61
N ASN A 678 21.90 1.96 -22.19
CA ASN A 678 20.74 1.69 -23.03
C ASN A 678 21.06 0.88 -24.31
N SER A 679 22.13 0.11 -24.32
CA SER A 679 22.43 -0.83 -25.40
C SER A 679 21.49 -2.03 -25.39
N ILE A 680 21.01 -2.43 -24.22
CA ILE A 680 20.00 -3.47 -24.04
C ILE A 680 18.68 -2.80 -23.60
N VAL A 681 17.58 -3.17 -24.27
CA VAL A 681 16.29 -2.55 -24.09
C VAL A 681 15.24 -3.57 -23.68
N ALA A 682 14.65 -3.38 -22.49
CA ALA A 682 13.48 -4.11 -22.06
C ALA A 682 12.24 -3.61 -22.85
N LYS A 683 11.58 -4.53 -23.56
CA LYS A 683 10.44 -4.22 -24.45
C LYS A 683 9.19 -3.90 -23.62
N GLY A 684 8.48 -2.87 -24.04
CA GLY A 684 7.17 -2.53 -23.49
C GLY A 684 6.08 -3.51 -23.91
N TYR A 685 4.94 -3.39 -23.26
CA TYR A 685 3.77 -4.22 -23.58
C TYR A 685 2.46 -3.47 -23.38
N PHE A 686 1.42 -3.96 -24.05
CA PHE A 686 0.03 -3.58 -23.85
C PHE A 686 -0.80 -4.84 -23.64
N VAL A 687 -1.46 -4.96 -22.49
CA VAL A 687 -2.33 -6.10 -22.17
C VAL A 687 -3.66 -5.60 -21.64
N SER A 688 -4.72 -6.38 -21.89
CA SER A 688 -6.08 -6.05 -21.47
C SER A 688 -6.71 -7.22 -20.72
N ASP A 689 -7.39 -6.88 -19.62
CA ASP A 689 -8.06 -7.84 -18.75
C ASP A 689 -9.56 -7.49 -18.68
N MET A 690 -10.42 -8.51 -18.57
CA MET A 690 -11.86 -8.35 -18.44
C MET A 690 -12.38 -9.08 -17.21
N GLN A 691 -13.33 -8.46 -16.53
CA GLN A 691 -14.12 -9.14 -15.51
C GLN A 691 -15.60 -8.85 -15.71
N LEU A 692 -16.41 -9.87 -15.48
CA LEU A 692 -17.87 -9.78 -15.51
C LEU A 692 -18.43 -10.53 -14.31
N ASN A 693 -19.28 -9.89 -13.52
CA ASN A 693 -19.92 -10.48 -12.35
C ASN A 693 -21.42 -10.24 -12.38
N TYR A 694 -22.19 -11.24 -11.96
CA TYR A 694 -23.60 -11.11 -11.67
C TYR A 694 -23.85 -11.42 -10.20
N THR A 695 -24.14 -10.38 -9.40
CA THR A 695 -24.25 -10.45 -7.95
C THR A 695 -25.68 -10.22 -7.49
N LYS A 696 -26.19 -11.12 -6.68
CA LYS A 696 -27.46 -11.03 -5.94
C LYS A 696 -27.19 -11.11 -4.44
N SER A 697 -28.24 -10.93 -3.64
CA SER A 697 -28.13 -10.94 -2.17
C SER A 697 -27.62 -12.26 -1.60
N GLN A 698 -27.78 -13.37 -2.28
CA GLN A 698 -27.43 -14.72 -1.83
C GLN A 698 -26.29 -15.35 -2.61
N TYR A 699 -25.99 -14.88 -3.82
CA TYR A 699 -24.92 -15.44 -4.64
C TYR A 699 -24.29 -14.42 -5.59
N SER A 700 -23.09 -14.72 -6.04
CA SER A 700 -22.43 -14.04 -7.15
C SER A 700 -21.77 -15.06 -8.06
N VAL A 701 -21.89 -14.85 -9.38
CA VAL A 701 -21.18 -15.62 -10.40
C VAL A 701 -20.28 -14.65 -11.16
N GLY A 702 -19.01 -14.99 -11.34
CA GLY A 702 -18.02 -14.12 -11.96
C GLY A 702 -17.17 -14.85 -13.00
N LEU A 703 -16.90 -14.19 -14.12
CA LEU A 703 -15.92 -14.58 -15.13
C LEU A 703 -14.78 -13.56 -15.11
N SER A 704 -13.55 -14.03 -14.94
CA SER A 704 -12.33 -13.23 -15.03
C SER A 704 -11.50 -13.72 -16.21
N VAL A 705 -11.07 -12.80 -17.07
CA VAL A 705 -10.18 -13.09 -18.21
C VAL A 705 -8.98 -12.16 -18.13
N GLN A 706 -7.79 -12.73 -18.02
CA GLN A 706 -6.53 -12.00 -18.15
C GLN A 706 -6.00 -12.14 -19.57
N ASN A 707 -5.30 -11.11 -20.05
CA ASN A 707 -4.80 -11.03 -21.42
C ASN A 707 -5.84 -11.42 -22.47
N LEU A 708 -6.92 -10.66 -22.51
CA LEU A 708 -8.10 -10.91 -23.35
C LEU A 708 -7.77 -11.16 -24.84
N PHE A 709 -6.73 -10.49 -25.36
CA PHE A 709 -6.32 -10.58 -26.77
C PHE A 709 -5.20 -11.59 -27.02
N ASN A 710 -4.82 -12.38 -26.01
CA ASN A 710 -3.73 -13.36 -26.07
C ASN A 710 -2.43 -12.79 -26.62
N THR A 711 -2.08 -11.58 -26.21
CA THR A 711 -0.84 -10.92 -26.58
C THR A 711 0.36 -11.72 -26.03
N LYS A 712 1.36 -12.01 -26.86
CA LYS A 712 2.63 -12.58 -26.40
C LYS A 712 3.51 -11.45 -25.87
N TRP A 713 3.86 -11.48 -24.58
CA TRP A 713 4.54 -10.41 -23.90
C TRP A 713 5.51 -10.91 -22.82
N LYS A 714 6.52 -10.09 -22.49
CA LYS A 714 7.51 -10.34 -21.46
C LYS A 714 7.15 -9.48 -20.23
N GLU A 715 6.90 -10.11 -19.10
CA GLU A 715 6.40 -9.42 -17.90
C GLU A 715 7.54 -8.72 -17.15
N THR A 716 8.51 -9.47 -16.63
CA THR A 716 9.78 -8.94 -16.12
C THR A 716 10.88 -9.21 -17.11
N GLN A 717 11.90 -8.35 -17.15
CA GLN A 717 13.00 -8.41 -18.12
C GLN A 717 14.24 -7.85 -17.44
N PHE A 718 15.37 -8.54 -17.53
CA PHE A 718 16.64 -8.15 -16.93
C PHE A 718 17.75 -8.28 -17.98
N ALA A 719 18.71 -7.35 -18.01
CA ALA A 719 19.97 -7.57 -18.71
C ALA A 719 20.84 -8.47 -17.81
N THR A 720 21.11 -9.67 -18.26
CA THR A 720 21.83 -10.67 -17.47
C THR A 720 22.88 -11.34 -18.33
N GLU A 721 24.14 -11.39 -17.87
CA GLU A 721 25.17 -12.22 -18.45
C GLU A 721 24.97 -13.65 -17.99
N SER A 722 24.95 -14.58 -18.92
CA SER A 722 24.76 -16.01 -18.65
C SER A 722 25.42 -16.90 -19.64
N ARG A 723 25.64 -18.16 -19.28
CA ARG A 723 26.13 -19.19 -20.18
C ARG A 723 25.24 -20.43 -20.10
N ILE A 724 24.65 -20.82 -21.21
CA ILE A 724 23.87 -22.06 -21.30
C ILE A 724 24.84 -23.24 -21.45
N LYS A 725 24.44 -24.42 -21.00
CA LYS A 725 25.29 -25.63 -21.06
C LYS A 725 25.76 -25.92 -22.47
N GLY A 726 27.10 -25.98 -22.66
CA GLY A 726 27.74 -26.25 -23.94
C GLY A 726 28.12 -25.00 -24.74
N GLU A 727 27.79 -23.80 -24.32
CA GLU A 727 28.27 -22.55 -24.91
C GLU A 727 29.74 -22.31 -24.52
N ALA A 728 30.52 -21.79 -25.46
CA ALA A 728 31.95 -21.49 -25.26
C ALA A 728 32.14 -20.20 -24.46
N GLU A 729 31.36 -19.18 -24.77
CA GLU A 729 31.46 -17.82 -24.20
C GLU A 729 30.14 -17.42 -23.54
N PRO A 730 30.17 -16.58 -22.49
CA PRO A 730 28.97 -16.00 -21.91
C PRO A 730 28.35 -14.97 -22.85
N VAL A 731 27.04 -14.72 -22.66
CA VAL A 731 26.28 -13.73 -23.44
C VAL A 731 25.46 -12.88 -22.48
N GLU A 732 25.57 -11.55 -22.58
CA GLU A 732 24.71 -10.59 -21.89
C GLU A 732 23.54 -10.21 -22.81
N GLU A 733 22.31 -10.49 -22.33
CA GLU A 733 21.07 -10.20 -23.06
C GLU A 733 19.87 -10.09 -22.14
N ILE A 734 18.68 -9.91 -22.70
CA ILE A 734 17.44 -9.96 -21.94
C ILE A 734 17.13 -11.39 -21.50
N HIS A 735 17.04 -11.56 -20.19
CA HIS A 735 16.36 -12.68 -19.54
C HIS A 735 14.97 -12.22 -19.10
N PHE A 736 13.93 -12.99 -19.37
CA PHE A 736 12.56 -12.54 -19.12
C PHE A 736 11.69 -13.61 -18.46
N THR A 737 10.66 -13.15 -17.77
CA THR A 737 9.52 -13.98 -17.39
C THR A 737 8.43 -13.85 -18.47
N PRO A 738 7.96 -14.93 -19.08
CA PRO A 738 6.81 -14.90 -19.96
C PRO A 738 5.57 -14.36 -19.23
N GLY A 739 4.89 -13.40 -19.84
CA GLY A 739 3.63 -12.89 -19.30
C GLY A 739 2.48 -13.86 -19.54
N THR A 740 1.47 -13.78 -18.67
CA THR A 740 0.25 -14.61 -18.72
C THR A 740 -0.37 -14.60 -20.13
N PRO A 741 -0.56 -15.77 -20.80
CA PRO A 741 -1.36 -15.86 -22.04
C PRO A 741 -2.84 -15.56 -21.77
N PHE A 742 -3.72 -15.78 -22.75
CA PHE A 742 -5.14 -15.77 -22.46
C PHE A 742 -5.47 -16.75 -21.33
N PHE A 743 -6.03 -16.22 -20.22
CA PHE A 743 -6.36 -17.00 -19.04
C PHE A 743 -7.76 -16.66 -18.57
N ALA A 744 -8.64 -17.66 -18.54
CA ALA A 744 -10.02 -17.50 -18.08
C ALA A 744 -10.27 -18.31 -16.80
N LYS A 745 -11.01 -17.68 -15.87
CA LYS A 745 -11.40 -18.26 -14.57
C LYS A 745 -12.86 -17.94 -14.28
N LEU A 746 -13.63 -18.95 -13.86
CA LEU A 746 -15.00 -18.82 -13.39
C LEU A 746 -15.05 -18.93 -11.86
N GLY A 747 -15.86 -18.10 -11.23
CA GLY A 747 -16.04 -18.11 -9.78
C GLY A 747 -17.52 -18.07 -9.40
N VAL A 748 -17.85 -18.77 -8.31
CA VAL A 748 -19.18 -18.74 -7.68
C VAL A 748 -19.01 -18.43 -6.21
N THR A 749 -19.75 -17.43 -5.71
CA THR A 749 -19.79 -17.06 -4.30
C THR A 749 -21.20 -17.27 -3.77
N LEU A 750 -21.34 -17.91 -2.63
CA LEU A 750 -22.59 -18.03 -1.87
C LEU A 750 -22.48 -17.17 -0.61
N PHE A 751 -23.53 -16.38 -0.33
CA PHE A 751 -23.63 -15.53 0.87
C PHE A 751 -24.74 -16.04 1.79
N PHE A 752 -24.49 -16.12 3.09
CA PHE A 752 -25.44 -16.63 4.08
C PHE A 752 -25.30 -15.96 5.46
#